data_bddb2a7d3723a6dd04e851f16bcb4774
#
_entry.id   bddb2a7d3723a6dd04e851f16bcb4774
#
_cell.length_a   1.000
_cell.length_b   1.000
_cell.length_c   1.000
_cell.angle_alpha   90.00
_cell.angle_beta   90.00
_cell.angle_gamma   90.00
#
_symmetry.space_group_name_H-M   'P 1'
#
loop_
_entity.id
_entity.type
_entity.pdbx_description
1 polymer ?
#
loop_
_entity_poly.entity_id
_entity_poly.type
_entity_poly.pdbx_seq_one_letter_code
_entity_poly.pdbx_strand_id
1 'polypeptide(L)'
;MTFFQKPAFRRFLYFFVSILWCEGVVRAAAFGNPLPTVWLLAFTGAAAALFALFCSMGGRVGTVVSFVLTAFLTVLYAAQLVYEHIFDSFFSLTQIAMGAAALDSFGAETALGIRECLGTLALLLLPLMALVWLTAARFFAGRGSLRAAAILSVLFLALHFGTVLCLPLGGRQNYAPYDLYHDTFVLQMSERQFGVLTSARIEARGMLFGTKKKAPLIETEATTETTPDPETPVTQPDIPEVVYPYNVTDTDFAALAAAESDDRVRALDSYFASQSGTRQNAYTGMFKDYNLILLCCESFSPYLVDAGRTPALYRMATEGFVFTDYYNTICDNTSNGEYALCLGLLPDTSLLGRGWKNFYDFNSFTAAKENWLPYALGNQYRALGAKTYAVHNYFCDYYGRDKTHPNMGYDFKAIFRGMKKVSDWPTSDVSMIEQTLPDLLTPDESGNIPLFHAYYLTFSGHMYYNFTSNDMAIKNKAVSEGLPYSTAARAYISCQEELEYALETMNKMLADAGVADKTLIVLTADHYPYNLGLGKLSELAGKTLEAPADKYRSALYIWSPSMTAPVTVDAPCSTLDVLPTVSNLLGLPYDSRLLSGRDILAEGEHIAILGDRSFVTETIYYDAESGTATPRTDAPVDAAAVERLNTYVKNKFTVANEMLYTDYFAKVRDRTAAD
;
A
#
# COMPACT_ATOMS: atom_id res chain seq x y z
N MET A 1 28.90 34.49 34.19
CA MET A 1 27.76 33.65 33.78
C MET A 1 28.30 32.30 33.32
N THR A 2 27.95 31.24 34.01
CA THR A 2 28.27 29.89 33.58
C THR A 2 27.61 29.61 32.21
N PHE A 3 28.16 28.69 31.42
CA PHE A 3 27.63 28.31 30.08
C PHE A 3 26.12 28.03 30.11
N PHE A 4 25.64 27.37 31.16
CA PHE A 4 24.23 27.03 31.39
C PHE A 4 23.28 28.22 31.60
N GLN A 5 23.82 29.41 31.96
CA GLN A 5 23.05 30.62 32.19
C GLN A 5 22.83 31.46 30.93
N LYS A 6 23.42 31.09 29.79
CA LYS A 6 23.29 31.84 28.55
C LYS A 6 21.93 31.60 27.89
N PRO A 7 21.23 32.64 27.39
CA PRO A 7 19.89 32.50 26.76
C PRO A 7 19.85 31.49 25.62
N ALA A 8 20.92 31.38 24.83
CA ALA A 8 21.02 30.45 23.70
C ALA A 8 21.00 28.98 24.16
N PHE A 9 21.73 28.65 25.25
CA PHE A 9 21.71 27.30 25.83
C PHE A 9 20.34 26.93 26.42
N ARG A 10 19.68 27.89 27.08
CA ARG A 10 18.34 27.71 27.64
C ARG A 10 17.31 27.44 26.54
N ARG A 11 17.41 28.11 25.39
CA ARG A 11 16.56 27.80 24.20
C ARG A 11 16.88 26.46 23.61
N PHE A 12 18.16 26.08 23.49
CA PHE A 12 18.55 24.75 23.08
C PHE A 12 17.90 23.68 23.96
N LEU A 13 18.05 23.80 25.26
CA LEU A 13 17.47 22.85 26.22
C LEU A 13 15.93 22.81 26.12
N TYR A 14 15.32 23.98 25.99
CA TYR A 14 13.86 24.06 25.80
C TYR A 14 13.40 23.29 24.56
N PHE A 15 14.01 23.53 23.39
CA PHE A 15 13.61 22.84 22.16
C PHE A 15 13.96 21.35 22.22
N PHE A 16 15.08 20.99 22.80
CA PHE A 16 15.46 19.58 22.97
C PHE A 16 14.41 18.81 23.79
N VAL A 17 14.02 19.34 24.93
CA VAL A 17 13.00 18.73 25.79
C VAL A 17 11.63 18.76 25.12
N SER A 18 11.27 19.86 24.45
CA SER A 18 9.97 20.01 23.77
C SER A 18 9.79 19.01 22.62
N ILE A 19 10.82 18.83 21.78
CA ILE A 19 10.78 17.86 20.68
C ILE A 19 10.71 16.45 21.26
N LEU A 20 11.55 16.09 22.24
CA LEU A 20 11.51 14.77 22.86
C LEU A 20 10.15 14.48 23.54
N TRP A 21 9.53 15.50 24.14
CA TRP A 21 8.21 15.36 24.71
C TRP A 21 7.16 15.03 23.63
N CYS A 22 7.12 15.79 22.54
CA CYS A 22 6.18 15.56 21.46
C CYS A 22 6.43 14.19 20.79
N GLU A 23 7.68 13.82 20.55
CA GLU A 23 8.05 12.48 20.08
C GLU A 23 7.56 11.39 21.02
N GLY A 24 7.79 11.53 22.33
CA GLY A 24 7.35 10.56 23.32
C GLY A 24 5.83 10.38 23.36
N VAL A 25 5.07 11.46 23.21
CA VAL A 25 3.60 11.40 23.15
C VAL A 25 3.12 10.64 21.93
N VAL A 26 3.62 10.97 20.73
CA VAL A 26 3.23 10.30 19.49
C VAL A 26 3.70 8.84 19.50
N ARG A 27 4.92 8.55 19.92
CA ARG A 27 5.45 7.18 20.00
C ARG A 27 4.66 6.29 20.98
N ALA A 28 4.23 6.86 22.10
CA ALA A 28 3.39 6.13 23.06
C ALA A 28 2.04 5.76 22.46
N ALA A 29 1.46 6.65 21.65
CA ALA A 29 0.20 6.40 20.96
C ALA A 29 0.35 5.38 19.83
N ALA A 30 1.27 5.62 18.89
CA ALA A 30 1.43 4.83 17.69
C ALA A 30 2.14 3.47 17.90
N PHE A 31 3.14 3.42 18.77
CA PHE A 31 3.98 2.23 18.94
C PHE A 31 3.89 1.59 20.33
N GLY A 32 3.07 2.13 21.22
CA GLY A 32 2.98 1.65 22.62
C GLY A 32 4.28 1.84 23.43
N ASN A 33 5.31 2.48 22.87
CA ASN A 33 6.63 2.67 23.50
C ASN A 33 7.12 4.11 23.33
N PRO A 34 7.15 4.93 24.40
CA PRO A 34 7.57 6.32 24.33
C PRO A 34 9.09 6.52 24.24
N LEU A 35 9.90 5.46 24.43
CA LEU A 35 11.35 5.58 24.51
C LEU A 35 11.97 5.93 23.15
N PRO A 36 12.85 6.95 23.10
CA PRO A 36 13.53 7.31 21.88
C PRO A 36 14.68 6.36 21.55
N THR A 37 14.94 6.16 20.25
CA THR A 37 16.17 5.53 19.78
C THR A 37 17.37 6.46 19.97
N VAL A 38 18.58 5.93 19.89
CA VAL A 38 19.81 6.74 19.93
C VAL A 38 19.87 7.71 18.73
N TRP A 39 19.36 7.30 17.58
CA TRP A 39 19.34 8.12 16.35
C TRP A 39 18.36 9.28 16.49
N LEU A 40 17.17 9.01 17.03
CA LEU A 40 16.17 10.05 17.33
C LEU A 40 16.74 11.08 18.30
N LEU A 41 17.40 10.65 19.39
CA LEU A 41 18.05 11.55 20.35
C LEU A 41 19.09 12.45 19.69
N ALA A 42 19.93 11.89 18.84
CA ALA A 42 21.00 12.62 18.16
C ALA A 42 20.45 13.66 17.17
N PHE A 43 19.47 13.26 16.32
CA PHE A 43 18.82 14.19 15.39
C PHE A 43 17.97 15.24 16.10
N THR A 44 17.31 14.90 17.22
CA THR A 44 16.62 15.88 18.07
C THR A 44 17.58 16.92 18.62
N GLY A 45 18.77 16.50 19.05
CA GLY A 45 19.82 17.43 19.46
C GLY A 45 20.23 18.38 18.34
N ALA A 46 20.39 17.88 17.12
CA ALA A 46 20.68 18.70 15.94
C ALA A 46 19.53 19.70 15.65
N ALA A 47 18.29 19.25 15.65
CA ALA A 47 17.12 20.10 15.43
C ALA A 47 16.99 21.19 16.49
N ALA A 48 17.18 20.84 17.76
CA ALA A 48 17.17 21.80 18.88
C ALA A 48 18.27 22.87 18.76
N ALA A 49 19.46 22.47 18.30
CA ALA A 49 20.56 23.41 18.05
C ALA A 49 20.23 24.37 16.91
N LEU A 50 19.60 23.87 15.82
CA LEU A 50 19.17 24.68 14.69
C LEU A 50 18.05 25.66 15.09
N PHE A 51 17.05 25.21 15.84
CA PHE A 51 15.95 26.05 16.32
C PHE A 51 16.44 27.13 17.30
N ALA A 52 17.33 26.76 18.21
CA ALA A 52 17.97 27.73 19.09
C ALA A 52 18.85 28.74 18.32
N LEU A 53 19.46 28.31 17.21
CA LEU A 53 20.23 29.20 16.32
C LEU A 53 19.32 30.24 15.67
N PHE A 54 18.17 29.86 15.14
CA PHE A 54 17.16 30.79 14.58
C PHE A 54 16.66 31.80 15.63
N CYS A 55 16.59 31.40 16.89
CA CYS A 55 16.22 32.25 17.99
C CYS A 55 17.39 33.06 18.57
N SER A 56 18.61 32.90 18.04
CA SER A 56 19.86 33.52 18.61
C SER A 56 19.94 35.04 18.42
N MET A 57 19.07 35.61 17.54
CA MET A 57 18.97 37.07 17.35
C MET A 57 18.61 37.82 18.67
N GLY A 58 18.07 37.08 19.65
CA GLY A 58 17.74 37.60 20.99
C GLY A 58 16.57 38.58 21.03
N GLY A 59 16.29 39.10 22.21
CA GLY A 59 15.21 40.08 22.42
C GLY A 59 13.82 39.59 21.99
N ARG A 60 12.99 40.51 21.52
CA ARG A 60 11.62 40.23 21.06
C ARG A 60 11.58 39.29 19.84
N VAL A 61 12.49 39.47 18.86
CA VAL A 61 12.56 38.66 17.65
C VAL A 61 12.80 37.19 17.99
N GLY A 62 13.80 36.87 18.79
CA GLY A 62 14.08 35.50 19.20
C GLY A 62 12.93 34.87 19.99
N THR A 63 12.15 35.67 20.71
CA THR A 63 10.94 35.18 21.42
C THR A 63 9.84 34.85 20.43
N VAL A 64 9.53 35.74 19.47
CA VAL A 64 8.52 35.49 18.43
C VAL A 64 8.87 34.24 17.62
N VAL A 65 10.13 34.12 17.18
CA VAL A 65 10.59 32.92 16.46
C VAL A 65 10.43 31.65 17.30
N SER A 66 10.70 31.73 18.63
CA SER A 66 10.46 30.57 19.53
C SER A 66 8.99 30.16 19.56
N PHE A 67 8.05 31.10 19.59
CA PHE A 67 6.61 30.82 19.54
C PHE A 67 6.21 30.20 18.19
N VAL A 68 6.68 30.75 17.08
CA VAL A 68 6.38 30.23 15.73
C VAL A 68 6.88 28.79 15.58
N LEU A 69 8.13 28.52 15.98
CA LEU A 69 8.70 27.17 15.90
C LEU A 69 7.99 26.19 16.82
N THR A 70 7.62 26.60 18.04
CA THR A 70 6.87 25.72 18.96
C THR A 70 5.46 25.45 18.45
N ALA A 71 4.76 26.46 17.92
CA ALA A 71 3.46 26.27 17.30
C ALA A 71 3.54 25.34 16.09
N PHE A 72 4.55 25.49 15.23
CA PHE A 72 4.81 24.58 14.11
C PHE A 72 5.00 23.13 14.59
N LEU A 73 5.82 22.89 15.61
CA LEU A 73 5.99 21.57 16.22
C LEU A 73 4.64 21.02 16.71
N THR A 74 3.90 21.81 17.47
CA THR A 74 2.62 21.39 18.03
C THR A 74 1.64 20.95 16.93
N VAL A 75 1.55 21.74 15.84
CA VAL A 75 0.67 21.42 14.70
C VAL A 75 1.15 20.17 13.97
N LEU A 76 2.46 20.05 13.70
CA LEU A 76 3.04 18.90 13.01
C LEU A 76 2.74 17.60 13.78
N TYR A 77 3.05 17.57 15.07
CA TYR A 77 2.84 16.36 15.90
C TYR A 77 1.33 16.07 16.12
N ALA A 78 0.50 17.11 16.24
CA ALA A 78 -0.95 16.92 16.34
C ALA A 78 -1.54 16.33 15.06
N ALA A 79 -1.12 16.82 13.90
CA ALA A 79 -1.54 16.27 12.61
C ALA A 79 -1.15 14.79 12.46
N GLN A 80 0.09 14.44 12.80
CA GLN A 80 0.56 13.06 12.76
C GLN A 80 -0.22 12.16 13.72
N LEU A 81 -0.45 12.62 14.95
CA LEU A 81 -1.19 11.86 15.95
C LEU A 81 -2.63 11.55 15.52
N VAL A 82 -3.34 12.55 15.00
CA VAL A 82 -4.74 12.39 14.56
C VAL A 82 -4.80 11.51 13.32
N TYR A 83 -3.88 11.71 12.37
CA TYR A 83 -3.84 10.92 11.14
C TYR A 83 -3.52 9.45 11.43
N GLU A 84 -2.54 9.18 12.27
CA GLU A 84 -2.18 7.83 12.69
C GLU A 84 -3.34 7.12 13.39
N HIS A 85 -4.05 7.82 14.29
CA HIS A 85 -5.22 7.28 14.97
C HIS A 85 -6.36 6.89 14.01
N ILE A 86 -6.55 7.65 12.92
CA ILE A 86 -7.61 7.39 11.94
C ILE A 86 -7.21 6.28 10.98
N PHE A 87 -5.97 6.32 10.47
CA PHE A 87 -5.52 5.53 9.31
C PHE A 87 -4.53 4.40 9.66
N ASP A 88 -4.17 4.23 10.94
CA ASP A 88 -3.12 3.27 11.39
C ASP A 88 -1.79 3.45 10.63
N SER A 89 -1.53 4.66 10.16
CA SER A 89 -0.34 5.07 9.42
C SER A 89 -0.04 6.56 9.58
N PHE A 90 1.19 6.99 9.30
CA PHE A 90 1.59 8.39 9.42
C PHE A 90 1.28 9.20 8.16
N PHE A 91 1.00 10.49 8.34
CA PHE A 91 0.72 11.43 7.25
C PHE A 91 2.00 11.76 6.48
N SER A 92 2.02 11.42 5.19
CA SER A 92 3.10 11.77 4.27
C SER A 92 2.94 13.19 3.73
N LEU A 93 4.04 13.93 3.63
CA LEU A 93 4.04 15.25 3.01
C LEU A 93 3.64 15.22 1.52
N THR A 94 3.82 14.09 0.84
CA THR A 94 3.36 13.91 -0.54
C THR A 94 1.84 14.00 -0.66
N GLN A 95 1.11 13.67 0.40
CA GLN A 95 -0.35 13.75 0.46
C GLN A 95 -0.88 15.19 0.64
N ILE A 96 -0.02 16.18 0.92
CA ILE A 96 -0.43 17.58 1.01
C ILE A 96 -1.08 18.06 -0.28
N ALA A 97 -0.66 17.53 -1.43
CA ALA A 97 -1.27 17.85 -2.73
C ALA A 97 -2.77 17.49 -2.81
N MET A 98 -3.22 16.54 -1.99
CA MET A 98 -4.63 16.14 -1.87
C MET A 98 -5.40 16.89 -0.78
N GLY A 99 -4.73 17.73 0.03
CA GLY A 99 -5.24 18.22 1.31
C GLY A 99 -6.60 18.91 1.26
N ALA A 100 -6.90 19.69 0.20
CA ALA A 100 -8.21 20.34 0.05
C ALA A 100 -9.32 19.31 -0.23
N ALA A 101 -9.09 18.37 -1.13
CA ALA A 101 -10.05 17.31 -1.46
C ALA A 101 -10.24 16.35 -0.28
N ALA A 102 -9.17 16.06 0.48
CA ALA A 102 -9.23 15.23 1.67
C ALA A 102 -10.05 15.88 2.79
N LEU A 103 -9.92 17.19 3.02
CA LEU A 103 -10.72 17.90 4.04
C LEU A 103 -12.20 17.95 3.69
N ASP A 104 -12.54 18.12 2.41
CA ASP A 104 -13.94 18.08 1.98
C ASP A 104 -14.54 16.67 2.10
N SER A 105 -13.70 15.64 1.94
CA SER A 105 -14.12 14.24 1.96
C SER A 105 -14.21 13.66 3.37
N PHE A 106 -13.23 13.96 4.22
CA PHE A 106 -13.04 13.35 5.54
C PHE A 106 -13.18 14.35 6.69
N GLY A 107 -13.89 15.45 6.50
CA GLY A 107 -14.04 16.49 7.54
C GLY A 107 -14.75 15.98 8.80
N ALA A 108 -15.77 15.12 8.65
CA ALA A 108 -16.49 14.52 9.77
C ALA A 108 -15.62 13.50 10.53
N GLU A 109 -14.88 12.65 9.80
CA GLU A 109 -13.94 11.67 10.33
C GLU A 109 -12.78 12.34 11.06
N THR A 110 -12.24 13.42 10.47
CA THR A 110 -11.20 14.23 11.11
C THR A 110 -11.69 14.84 12.41
N ALA A 111 -12.93 15.38 12.44
CA ALA A 111 -13.51 15.95 13.65
C ALA A 111 -13.71 14.87 14.74
N LEU A 112 -14.13 13.68 14.35
CA LEU A 112 -14.29 12.56 15.28
C LEU A 112 -12.92 12.10 15.82
N GLY A 113 -11.92 11.90 14.96
CA GLY A 113 -10.56 11.54 15.35
C GLY A 113 -9.92 12.57 16.28
N ILE A 114 -10.10 13.87 16.01
CA ILE A 114 -9.68 14.95 16.93
C ILE A 114 -10.35 14.78 18.29
N ARG A 115 -11.65 14.50 18.34
CA ARG A 115 -12.40 14.32 19.59
C ARG A 115 -11.90 13.12 20.40
N GLU A 116 -11.58 12.02 19.74
CA GLU A 116 -11.04 10.81 20.36
C GLU A 116 -9.63 11.03 20.90
N CYS A 117 -8.82 11.84 20.20
CA CYS A 117 -7.45 12.18 20.60
C CYS A 117 -7.33 13.37 21.56
N LEU A 118 -8.42 14.01 22.03
CA LEU A 118 -8.36 15.26 22.83
C LEU A 118 -7.42 15.19 24.04
N GLY A 119 -7.40 14.06 24.76
CA GLY A 119 -6.51 13.87 25.92
C GLY A 119 -5.03 13.91 25.52
N THR A 120 -4.67 13.22 24.45
CA THR A 120 -3.29 13.14 23.93
C THR A 120 -2.88 14.46 23.28
N LEU A 121 -3.81 15.12 22.56
CA LEU A 121 -3.59 16.47 21.99
C LEU A 121 -3.31 17.51 23.06
N ALA A 122 -3.99 17.43 24.21
CA ALA A 122 -3.72 18.33 25.35
C ALA A 122 -2.26 18.20 25.86
N LEU A 123 -1.67 16.99 25.81
CA LEU A 123 -0.26 16.79 26.16
C LEU A 123 0.69 17.48 25.18
N LEU A 124 0.35 17.54 23.88
CA LEU A 124 1.13 18.24 22.87
C LEU A 124 1.13 19.77 23.03
N LEU A 125 0.18 20.34 23.78
CA LEU A 125 0.16 21.77 24.10
C LEU A 125 1.11 22.16 25.25
N LEU A 126 1.58 21.20 26.05
CA LEU A 126 2.44 21.49 27.19
C LEU A 126 3.73 22.27 26.86
N PRO A 127 4.46 21.98 25.75
CA PRO A 127 5.60 22.81 25.36
C PRO A 127 5.23 24.27 25.10
N LEU A 128 4.08 24.54 24.46
CA LEU A 128 3.62 25.90 24.21
C LEU A 128 3.26 26.63 25.53
N MET A 129 2.59 25.94 26.44
CA MET A 129 2.30 26.47 27.78
C MET A 129 3.57 26.76 28.58
N ALA A 130 4.55 25.83 28.52
CA ALA A 130 5.85 26.02 29.12
C ALA A 130 6.58 27.23 28.53
N LEU A 131 6.52 27.45 27.20
CA LEU A 131 7.11 28.62 26.54
C LEU A 131 6.50 29.93 27.05
N VAL A 132 5.17 29.99 27.20
CA VAL A 132 4.46 31.15 27.76
C VAL A 132 4.98 31.44 29.17
N TRP A 133 5.01 30.44 30.06
CA TRP A 133 5.46 30.58 31.42
C TRP A 133 6.95 30.97 31.51
N LEU A 134 7.85 30.31 30.77
CA LEU A 134 9.29 30.60 30.74
C LEU A 134 9.55 32.02 30.21
N THR A 135 8.74 32.49 29.23
CA THR A 135 8.89 33.85 28.70
C THR A 135 8.42 34.87 29.72
N ALA A 136 7.29 34.65 30.41
CA ALA A 136 6.84 35.51 31.51
C ALA A 136 7.84 35.56 32.66
N ALA A 137 8.46 34.44 33.01
CA ALA A 137 9.53 34.34 34.00
C ALA A 137 10.88 34.93 33.51
N ARG A 138 10.91 35.52 32.31
CA ARG A 138 12.14 36.09 31.70
C ARG A 138 13.30 35.09 31.57
N PHE A 139 13.01 33.81 31.51
CA PHE A 139 14.02 32.74 31.43
C PHE A 139 14.94 32.89 30.20
N PHE A 140 14.40 33.37 29.07
CA PHE A 140 15.13 33.60 27.84
C PHE A 140 15.70 35.04 27.72
N ALA A 141 15.60 35.85 28.77
CA ALA A 141 16.08 37.22 28.72
C ALA A 141 17.57 37.30 28.45
N GLY A 142 17.96 38.21 27.55
CA GLY A 142 19.36 38.47 27.19
C GLY A 142 19.49 38.90 25.72
N ARG A 143 20.68 39.45 25.40
CA ARG A 143 21.00 39.85 24.03
C ARG A 143 21.52 38.67 23.22
N GLY A 144 21.26 38.69 21.94
CA GLY A 144 21.88 37.76 20.97
C GLY A 144 23.42 37.88 21.00
N SER A 145 24.08 36.78 20.68
CA SER A 145 25.57 36.73 20.66
C SER A 145 26.01 35.95 19.43
N LEU A 146 26.86 36.56 18.60
CA LEU A 146 27.48 35.89 17.46
C LEU A 146 28.30 34.65 17.88
N ARG A 147 28.93 34.71 19.06
CA ARG A 147 29.66 33.54 19.59
C ARG A 147 28.68 32.39 19.92
N ALA A 148 27.54 32.70 20.50
CA ALA A 148 26.53 31.67 20.78
C ALA A 148 25.94 31.10 19.49
N ALA A 149 25.68 31.95 18.48
CA ALA A 149 25.24 31.49 17.16
C ALA A 149 26.27 30.56 16.49
N ALA A 150 27.56 30.93 16.52
CA ALA A 150 28.64 30.10 15.99
C ALA A 150 28.74 28.74 16.72
N ILE A 151 28.62 28.72 18.06
CA ILE A 151 28.60 27.46 18.83
C ILE A 151 27.41 26.58 18.46
N LEU A 152 26.22 27.17 18.34
CA LEU A 152 25.04 26.42 17.95
C LEU A 152 25.11 25.89 16.50
N SER A 153 25.72 26.65 15.59
CA SER A 153 25.97 26.18 14.21
C SER A 153 26.96 25.00 14.20
N VAL A 154 28.05 25.10 14.93
CA VAL A 154 29.01 23.97 15.05
C VAL A 154 28.35 22.77 15.71
N LEU A 155 27.55 22.97 16.75
CA LEU A 155 26.83 21.88 17.43
C LEU A 155 25.82 21.21 16.48
N PHE A 156 25.06 22.00 15.73
CA PHE A 156 24.14 21.48 14.71
C PHE A 156 24.88 20.63 13.67
N LEU A 157 25.95 21.16 13.09
CA LEU A 157 26.72 20.45 12.06
C LEU A 157 27.36 19.17 12.63
N ALA A 158 27.94 19.25 13.82
CA ALA A 158 28.56 18.10 14.48
C ALA A 158 27.56 17.01 14.80
N LEU A 159 26.39 17.35 15.38
CA LEU A 159 25.34 16.38 15.69
C LEU A 159 24.73 15.83 14.42
N HIS A 160 24.38 16.68 13.45
CA HIS A 160 23.73 16.23 12.22
C HIS A 160 24.64 15.33 11.38
N PHE A 161 25.80 15.85 10.96
CA PHE A 161 26.71 15.09 10.10
C PHE A 161 27.42 13.96 10.86
N GLY A 162 27.71 14.14 12.14
CA GLY A 162 28.25 13.08 12.99
C GLY A 162 27.26 11.90 13.10
N THR A 163 25.96 12.18 13.29
CA THR A 163 24.93 11.14 13.32
C THR A 163 24.86 10.43 11.98
N VAL A 164 24.81 11.18 10.85
CA VAL A 164 24.75 10.58 9.50
C VAL A 164 25.97 9.69 9.24
N LEU A 165 27.18 10.10 9.65
CA LEU A 165 28.38 9.28 9.51
C LEU A 165 28.35 8.01 10.38
N CYS A 166 27.64 8.04 11.49
CA CYS A 166 27.52 6.91 12.42
C CYS A 166 26.38 5.94 12.06
N LEU A 167 25.46 6.28 11.14
CA LEU A 167 24.33 5.40 10.76
C LEU A 167 24.75 3.97 10.39
N PRO A 168 25.89 3.73 9.68
CA PRO A 168 26.33 2.37 9.36
C PRO A 168 26.60 1.50 10.59
N LEU A 169 26.84 2.10 11.76
CA LEU A 169 27.02 1.35 13.02
C LEU A 169 25.72 0.69 13.50
N GLY A 170 24.57 1.18 13.03
CA GLY A 170 23.26 0.56 13.27
C GLY A 170 22.89 -0.54 12.28
N GLY A 171 23.79 -0.87 11.34
CA GLY A 171 23.56 -1.87 10.29
C GLY A 171 23.26 -1.23 8.93
N ARG A 172 23.30 -2.08 7.90
CA ARG A 172 23.01 -1.71 6.49
C ARG A 172 21.96 -2.62 5.83
N GLN A 173 21.46 -3.61 6.57
CA GLN A 173 20.37 -4.49 6.11
C GLN A 173 19.08 -3.70 5.92
N ASN A 174 18.06 -4.34 5.35
CA ASN A 174 16.74 -3.73 5.18
C ASN A 174 16.26 -3.09 6.47
N TYR A 175 15.76 -1.85 6.36
CA TYR A 175 15.25 -1.01 7.45
C TYR A 175 16.24 -0.68 8.57
N ALA A 176 17.50 -1.04 8.43
CA ALA A 176 18.53 -0.51 9.33
C ALA A 176 18.65 1.02 9.17
N PRO A 177 19.18 1.72 10.19
CA PRO A 177 19.26 3.19 10.17
C PRO A 177 19.96 3.77 8.92
N TYR A 178 20.96 3.08 8.38
CA TYR A 178 21.62 3.52 7.16
C TYR A 178 20.71 3.40 5.94
N ASP A 179 20.06 2.26 5.78
CA ASP A 179 19.14 1.97 4.65
C ASP A 179 17.96 2.96 4.65
N LEU A 180 17.27 3.12 5.79
CA LEU A 180 16.14 4.06 5.93
C LEU A 180 16.48 5.51 5.64
N TYR A 181 17.73 5.92 5.88
CA TYR A 181 18.15 7.30 5.68
C TYR A 181 18.62 7.59 4.24
N HIS A 182 19.21 6.59 3.55
CA HIS A 182 19.89 6.77 2.27
C HIS A 182 19.20 6.11 1.08
N ASP A 183 18.65 4.89 1.28
CA ASP A 183 18.30 4.01 0.20
C ASP A 183 16.79 3.69 0.15
N THR A 184 16.20 3.37 1.31
CA THR A 184 14.80 2.91 1.40
C THR A 184 14.01 3.76 2.38
N PHE A 185 13.29 4.76 1.90
CA PHE A 185 12.42 5.53 2.78
C PHE A 185 11.07 4.83 2.93
N VAL A 186 10.79 4.32 4.14
CA VAL A 186 9.47 3.85 4.58
C VAL A 186 9.06 4.71 5.76
N LEU A 187 7.97 5.48 5.62
CA LEU A 187 7.62 6.55 6.56
C LEU A 187 7.49 6.03 8.00
N GLN A 188 6.69 4.97 8.21
CA GLN A 188 6.45 4.39 9.54
C GLN A 188 7.75 3.90 10.20
N MET A 189 8.62 3.21 9.45
CA MET A 189 9.92 2.73 9.94
C MET A 189 10.89 3.88 10.22
N SER A 190 10.89 4.90 9.33
CA SER A 190 11.71 6.09 9.51
C SER A 190 11.29 6.88 10.75
N GLU A 191 9.98 7.00 11.01
CA GLU A 191 9.46 7.64 12.23
C GLU A 191 9.81 6.86 13.50
N ARG A 192 9.73 5.54 13.44
CA ARG A 192 10.16 4.68 14.54
C ARG A 192 11.65 4.85 14.84
N GLN A 193 12.51 4.99 13.82
CA GLN A 193 13.96 5.13 13.99
C GLN A 193 14.41 6.56 14.29
N PHE A 194 13.90 7.54 13.59
CA PHE A 194 14.41 8.91 13.56
C PHE A 194 13.46 9.96 14.15
N GLY A 195 12.19 9.60 14.36
CA GLY A 195 11.11 10.47 14.81
C GLY A 195 10.46 11.29 13.69
N VAL A 196 9.32 11.87 14.01
CA VAL A 196 8.45 12.65 13.10
C VAL A 196 9.20 13.78 12.40
N LEU A 197 9.94 14.59 13.16
CA LEU A 197 10.60 15.78 12.62
C LEU A 197 11.73 15.43 11.64
N THR A 198 12.46 14.35 11.89
CA THR A 198 13.56 13.92 11.01
C THR A 198 13.03 13.25 9.77
N SER A 199 11.99 12.41 9.89
CA SER A 199 11.32 11.76 8.77
C SER A 199 10.70 12.79 7.84
N ALA A 200 9.95 13.77 8.35
CA ALA A 200 9.40 14.87 7.57
C ALA A 200 10.50 15.67 6.83
N ARG A 201 11.69 15.86 7.46
CA ARG A 201 12.83 16.51 6.81
C ARG A 201 13.41 15.67 5.67
N ILE A 202 13.51 14.35 5.83
CA ILE A 202 14.01 13.42 4.79
C ILE A 202 13.03 13.47 3.61
N GLU A 203 11.74 13.37 3.88
CA GLU A 203 10.69 13.44 2.89
C GLU A 203 10.67 14.77 2.14
N ALA A 204 10.69 15.91 2.86
CA ALA A 204 10.75 17.24 2.26
C ALA A 204 11.99 17.41 1.37
N ARG A 205 13.14 16.87 1.77
CA ARG A 205 14.34 16.87 0.93
C ARG A 205 14.13 16.08 -0.36
N GLY A 206 13.55 14.89 -0.25
CA GLY A 206 13.22 14.04 -1.41
C GLY A 206 12.26 14.75 -2.36
N MET A 207 11.20 15.36 -1.82
CA MET A 207 10.22 16.13 -2.61
C MET A 207 10.85 17.32 -3.33
N LEU A 208 11.76 18.05 -2.68
CA LEU A 208 12.35 19.27 -3.25
C LEU A 208 13.44 18.98 -4.29
N PHE A 209 14.29 18.01 -4.03
CA PHE A 209 15.51 17.77 -4.80
C PHE A 209 15.51 16.47 -5.58
N GLY A 210 14.57 15.57 -5.33
CA GLY A 210 14.57 14.20 -5.80
C GLY A 210 15.74 13.41 -5.22
N THR A 211 15.74 12.13 -5.48
CA THR A 211 16.91 11.26 -5.25
C THR A 211 17.59 11.06 -6.59
N LYS A 212 18.82 11.54 -6.76
CA LYS A 212 19.64 11.19 -7.93
C LYS A 212 20.00 9.71 -7.79
N LYS A 213 19.19 8.84 -8.34
CA LYS A 213 19.50 7.42 -8.36
C LYS A 213 20.64 7.17 -9.35
N LYS A 214 21.74 6.59 -8.88
CA LYS A 214 22.66 5.81 -9.70
C LYS A 214 21.85 4.62 -10.26
N ALA A 215 22.43 3.91 -11.25
CA ALA A 215 21.84 2.64 -11.69
C ALA A 215 21.42 1.80 -10.47
N PRO A 216 20.22 1.19 -10.48
CA PRO A 216 19.75 0.42 -9.34
C PRO A 216 20.71 -0.72 -9.04
N LEU A 217 20.99 -0.96 -7.77
CA LEU A 217 21.70 -2.15 -7.37
C LEU A 217 20.67 -3.30 -7.34
N ILE A 218 20.60 -4.06 -8.41
CA ILE A 218 19.88 -5.33 -8.45
C ILE A 218 20.90 -6.41 -8.10
N GLU A 219 20.65 -7.09 -6.97
CA GLU A 219 21.56 -8.12 -6.47
C GLU A 219 21.39 -9.40 -7.29
N THR A 220 22.47 -10.15 -7.49
CA THR A 220 22.41 -11.44 -8.18
C THR A 220 21.63 -12.42 -7.35
N GLU A 221 20.52 -12.92 -7.87
CA GLU A 221 19.73 -13.96 -7.23
C GLU A 221 20.45 -15.31 -7.39
N ALA A 222 20.60 -16.03 -6.27
CA ALA A 222 21.11 -17.39 -6.33
C ALA A 222 20.07 -18.27 -7.03
N THR A 223 20.42 -18.81 -8.20
CA THR A 223 19.58 -19.78 -8.88
C THR A 223 19.48 -21.04 -8.02
N THR A 224 18.28 -21.37 -7.59
CA THR A 224 17.99 -22.74 -7.14
C THR A 224 18.03 -23.63 -8.39
N GLU A 225 19.19 -24.21 -8.69
CA GLU A 225 19.18 -25.46 -9.43
C GLU A 225 18.47 -26.47 -8.50
N THR A 226 17.21 -26.73 -8.78
CA THR A 226 16.59 -27.97 -8.33
C THR A 226 17.36 -29.08 -9.04
N THR A 227 18.43 -29.57 -8.39
CA THR A 227 19.02 -30.87 -8.74
C THR A 227 17.88 -31.87 -8.61
N PRO A 228 17.53 -32.61 -9.67
CA PRO A 228 16.59 -33.71 -9.56
C PRO A 228 17.13 -34.66 -8.48
N ASP A 229 16.28 -34.93 -7.47
CA ASP A 229 16.59 -35.92 -6.44
C ASP A 229 16.96 -37.22 -7.15
N PRO A 230 18.05 -37.89 -6.75
CA PRO A 230 18.49 -39.15 -7.43
C PRO A 230 17.39 -40.19 -7.31
N GLU A 231 16.87 -40.58 -8.45
CA GLU A 231 15.78 -41.49 -8.73
C GLU A 231 15.70 -42.64 -7.72
N THR A 232 14.65 -42.66 -6.93
CA THR A 232 14.09 -43.87 -6.37
C THR A 232 13.27 -44.54 -7.49
N PRO A 233 13.51 -45.75 -7.92
CA PRO A 233 12.76 -46.36 -9.02
C PRO A 233 11.35 -46.73 -8.51
N VAL A 234 10.38 -45.84 -8.72
CA VAL A 234 8.98 -46.18 -8.60
C VAL A 234 8.49 -46.50 -10.01
N THR A 235 8.28 -47.79 -10.26
CA THR A 235 7.60 -48.32 -11.45
C THR A 235 6.13 -47.91 -11.41
N GLN A 236 5.81 -46.71 -11.89
CA GLN A 236 4.45 -46.36 -12.32
C GLN A 236 4.42 -46.33 -13.85
N PRO A 237 3.26 -46.67 -14.48
CA PRO A 237 3.17 -46.60 -15.95
C PRO A 237 3.39 -45.16 -16.40
N ASP A 238 4.25 -44.97 -17.44
CA ASP A 238 4.55 -43.72 -18.11
C ASP A 238 3.27 -43.06 -18.64
N ILE A 239 2.63 -42.22 -17.82
CA ILE A 239 1.73 -41.16 -18.31
C ILE A 239 2.67 -40.05 -18.79
N PRO A 240 2.67 -39.65 -20.06
CA PRO A 240 3.51 -38.56 -20.53
C PRO A 240 3.29 -37.32 -19.68
N GLU A 241 4.31 -36.85 -19.00
CA GLU A 241 4.27 -35.59 -18.23
C GLU A 241 3.97 -34.46 -19.25
N VAL A 242 2.86 -33.74 -19.00
CA VAL A 242 2.48 -32.59 -19.85
C VAL A 242 3.38 -31.42 -19.51
N VAL A 243 4.37 -31.14 -20.36
CA VAL A 243 5.25 -29.98 -20.22
C VAL A 243 4.55 -28.74 -20.79
N TYR A 244 4.11 -27.85 -19.93
CA TYR A 244 3.49 -26.58 -20.32
C TYR A 244 4.55 -25.54 -20.74
N PRO A 245 4.30 -24.71 -21.80
CA PRO A 245 5.18 -23.61 -22.16
C PRO A 245 5.19 -22.53 -21.08
N TYR A 246 6.19 -21.64 -21.15
CA TYR A 246 6.22 -20.45 -20.30
C TYR A 246 5.27 -19.36 -20.81
N ASN A 247 4.68 -18.60 -19.90
CA ASN A 247 3.97 -17.36 -20.18
C ASN A 247 4.98 -16.23 -20.36
N VAL A 248 5.66 -16.20 -21.50
CA VAL A 248 6.67 -15.20 -21.87
C VAL A 248 6.48 -14.76 -23.31
N THR A 249 6.93 -13.56 -23.63
CA THR A 249 7.07 -13.09 -25.02
C THR A 249 8.43 -13.48 -25.59
N ASP A 250 8.58 -13.38 -26.92
CA ASP A 250 9.84 -13.67 -27.62
C ASP A 250 10.93 -12.59 -27.41
N THR A 251 10.74 -11.70 -26.41
CA THR A 251 11.68 -10.60 -26.13
C THR A 251 13.01 -11.14 -25.61
N ASP A 252 14.08 -10.86 -26.37
CA ASP A 252 15.46 -11.14 -25.97
C ASP A 252 16.03 -10.00 -25.11
N PHE A 253 15.82 -10.10 -23.81
CA PHE A 253 16.32 -9.11 -22.86
C PHE A 253 17.85 -9.04 -22.79
N ALA A 254 18.57 -10.12 -23.11
CA ALA A 254 20.02 -10.09 -23.12
C ALA A 254 20.55 -9.24 -24.30
N ALA A 255 19.94 -9.37 -25.48
CA ALA A 255 20.24 -8.51 -26.62
C ALA A 255 19.87 -7.04 -26.34
N LEU A 256 18.71 -6.78 -25.72
CA LEU A 256 18.33 -5.43 -25.32
C LEU A 256 19.32 -4.81 -24.33
N ALA A 257 19.77 -5.57 -23.32
CA ALA A 257 20.78 -5.11 -22.36
C ALA A 257 22.11 -4.74 -23.02
N ALA A 258 22.55 -5.56 -24.01
CA ALA A 258 23.80 -5.32 -24.74
C ALA A 258 23.75 -4.04 -25.59
N ALA A 259 22.57 -3.66 -26.08
CA ALA A 259 22.38 -2.49 -26.94
C ALA A 259 22.04 -1.19 -26.16
N GLU A 260 21.66 -1.29 -24.88
CA GLU A 260 21.13 -0.16 -24.11
C GLU A 260 22.24 0.73 -23.54
N SER A 261 22.07 2.03 -23.71
CA SER A 261 23.01 3.06 -23.20
C SER A 261 22.60 3.66 -21.83
N ASP A 262 21.30 3.63 -21.50
CA ASP A 262 20.82 4.06 -20.19
C ASP A 262 21.10 2.98 -19.13
N ASP A 263 21.94 3.31 -18.16
CA ASP A 263 22.36 2.37 -17.11
C ASP A 263 21.18 1.78 -16.30
N ARG A 264 20.08 2.55 -16.13
CA ARG A 264 18.90 2.10 -15.40
C ARG A 264 18.12 1.07 -16.22
N VAL A 265 17.87 1.37 -17.48
CA VAL A 265 17.15 0.48 -18.41
C VAL A 265 17.95 -0.78 -18.64
N ARG A 266 19.28 -0.66 -18.85
CA ARG A 266 20.20 -1.81 -19.01
C ARG A 266 20.19 -2.74 -17.78
N ALA A 267 20.11 -2.17 -16.56
CA ALA A 267 20.02 -2.97 -15.35
C ALA A 267 18.70 -3.78 -15.30
N LEU A 268 17.58 -3.18 -15.73
CA LEU A 268 16.31 -3.90 -15.85
C LEU A 268 16.37 -4.99 -16.93
N ASP A 269 16.91 -4.70 -18.12
CA ASP A 269 17.06 -5.68 -19.18
C ASP A 269 17.89 -6.88 -18.70
N SER A 270 19.02 -6.61 -18.00
CA SER A 270 19.88 -7.65 -17.44
C SER A 270 19.17 -8.50 -16.39
N TYR A 271 18.35 -7.88 -15.54
CA TYR A 271 17.54 -8.59 -14.57
C TYR A 271 16.52 -9.52 -15.26
N PHE A 272 15.74 -9.00 -16.22
CA PHE A 272 14.74 -9.80 -16.91
C PHE A 272 15.34 -10.90 -17.79
N ALA A 273 16.55 -10.71 -18.31
CA ALA A 273 17.29 -11.76 -19.00
C ALA A 273 17.64 -12.96 -18.08
N SER A 274 17.73 -12.75 -16.78
CA SER A 274 17.99 -13.80 -15.79
C SER A 274 16.72 -14.54 -15.33
N GLN A 275 15.52 -14.03 -15.65
CA GLN A 275 14.26 -14.60 -15.20
C GLN A 275 13.72 -15.63 -16.20
N SER A 276 13.26 -16.78 -15.72
CA SER A 276 12.65 -17.82 -16.55
C SER A 276 11.15 -17.61 -16.83
N GLY A 277 10.47 -16.79 -16.04
CA GLY A 277 9.02 -16.64 -16.07
C GLY A 277 8.27 -17.81 -15.42
N THR A 278 6.93 -17.78 -15.48
CA THR A 278 6.06 -18.84 -14.97
C THR A 278 5.50 -19.70 -16.11
N ARG A 279 5.36 -21.01 -15.87
CA ARG A 279 4.75 -21.92 -16.82
C ARG A 279 3.23 -21.75 -16.85
N GLN A 280 2.63 -22.03 -17.99
CA GLN A 280 1.23 -22.36 -18.13
C GLN A 280 0.90 -23.61 -17.29
N ASN A 281 -0.39 -23.89 -17.11
CA ASN A 281 -0.88 -25.02 -16.33
C ASN A 281 -2.22 -25.56 -16.89
N ALA A 282 -2.80 -26.54 -16.22
CA ALA A 282 -4.05 -27.18 -16.66
C ALA A 282 -5.26 -26.23 -16.74
N TYR A 283 -5.16 -25.06 -16.10
CA TYR A 283 -6.24 -24.06 -16.07
C TYR A 283 -6.03 -22.93 -17.08
N THR A 284 -4.92 -22.94 -17.85
CA THR A 284 -4.64 -21.89 -18.86
C THR A 284 -5.75 -21.80 -19.88
N GLY A 285 -6.38 -20.64 -20.00
CA GLY A 285 -7.47 -20.39 -20.92
C GLY A 285 -8.81 -21.04 -20.54
N MET A 286 -8.97 -21.54 -19.31
CA MET A 286 -10.22 -22.16 -18.83
C MET A 286 -11.43 -21.24 -19.03
N PHE A 287 -11.26 -19.93 -18.89
CA PHE A 287 -12.28 -18.91 -19.08
C PHE A 287 -12.01 -18.01 -20.30
N LYS A 288 -11.37 -18.57 -21.32
CA LYS A 288 -11.18 -17.82 -22.58
C LYS A 288 -12.50 -17.35 -23.15
N ASP A 289 -12.52 -16.12 -23.64
CA ASP A 289 -13.72 -15.47 -24.21
C ASP A 289 -14.86 -15.20 -23.20
N TYR A 290 -14.58 -15.22 -21.90
CA TYR A 290 -15.53 -14.84 -20.85
C TYR A 290 -15.52 -13.32 -20.64
N ASN A 291 -16.66 -12.77 -20.26
CA ASN A 291 -16.73 -11.47 -19.63
C ASN A 291 -15.98 -11.53 -18.30
N LEU A 292 -15.43 -10.40 -17.89
CA LEU A 292 -14.72 -10.30 -16.60
C LEU A 292 -15.31 -9.18 -15.75
N ILE A 293 -15.63 -9.50 -14.51
CA ILE A 293 -15.91 -8.52 -13.45
C ILE A 293 -14.83 -8.68 -12.39
N LEU A 294 -14.05 -7.64 -12.17
CA LEU A 294 -13.03 -7.56 -11.11
C LEU A 294 -13.50 -6.57 -10.05
N LEU A 295 -13.73 -7.06 -8.83
CA LEU A 295 -14.12 -6.24 -7.68
C LEU A 295 -12.93 -6.04 -6.75
N CYS A 296 -12.57 -4.79 -6.53
CA CYS A 296 -11.66 -4.34 -5.49
C CYS A 296 -12.52 -3.80 -4.33
N CYS A 297 -12.67 -4.62 -3.27
CA CYS A 297 -13.66 -4.37 -2.24
C CYS A 297 -13.07 -3.58 -1.09
N GLU A 298 -13.58 -2.38 -0.85
CA GLU A 298 -13.18 -1.47 0.23
C GLU A 298 -13.22 -2.16 1.58
N SER A 299 -12.03 -2.31 2.21
CA SER A 299 -11.88 -2.83 3.57
C SER A 299 -12.53 -4.22 3.79
N PHE A 300 -12.64 -5.05 2.76
CA PHE A 300 -13.29 -6.37 2.88
C PHE A 300 -12.44 -7.34 3.70
N SER A 301 -13.10 -8.23 4.45
CA SER A 301 -12.45 -9.27 5.24
C SER A 301 -13.15 -10.63 5.06
N PRO A 302 -12.41 -11.75 4.96
CA PRO A 302 -12.98 -13.09 4.85
C PRO A 302 -13.88 -13.47 6.04
N TYR A 303 -13.73 -12.83 7.18
CA TYR A 303 -14.54 -13.11 8.38
C TYR A 303 -15.98 -12.62 8.31
N LEU A 304 -16.36 -11.96 7.20
CA LEU A 304 -17.74 -11.56 6.90
C LEU A 304 -18.55 -12.65 6.21
N VAL A 305 -17.88 -13.64 5.61
CA VAL A 305 -18.54 -14.71 4.84
C VAL A 305 -19.36 -15.62 5.75
N ASP A 306 -20.67 -15.70 5.48
CA ASP A 306 -21.62 -16.47 6.28
C ASP A 306 -22.74 -16.99 5.38
N ALA A 307 -23.02 -18.30 5.44
CA ALA A 307 -23.99 -18.96 4.56
C ALA A 307 -25.42 -18.41 4.66
N GLY A 308 -25.78 -17.83 5.80
CA GLY A 308 -27.13 -17.29 6.04
C GLY A 308 -27.26 -15.81 5.77
N ARG A 309 -26.20 -15.02 6.03
CA ARG A 309 -26.21 -13.55 5.86
C ARG A 309 -25.66 -13.11 4.52
N THR A 310 -24.60 -13.76 4.04
CA THR A 310 -23.90 -13.37 2.82
C THR A 310 -23.85 -14.51 1.80
N PRO A 311 -25.02 -14.99 1.30
CA PRO A 311 -25.07 -16.18 0.44
C PRO A 311 -24.36 -16.04 -0.90
N ALA A 312 -24.26 -14.85 -1.50
CA ALA A 312 -23.51 -14.65 -2.74
C ALA A 312 -22.00 -14.73 -2.49
N LEU A 313 -21.49 -14.08 -1.44
CA LEU A 313 -20.09 -14.21 -0.99
C LEU A 313 -19.77 -15.67 -0.60
N TYR A 314 -20.67 -16.32 0.12
CA TYR A 314 -20.49 -17.71 0.54
C TYR A 314 -20.33 -18.65 -0.67
N ARG A 315 -21.15 -18.49 -1.71
CA ARG A 315 -21.01 -19.26 -2.96
C ARG A 315 -19.65 -19.02 -3.60
N MET A 316 -19.22 -17.76 -3.75
CA MET A 316 -17.90 -17.45 -4.31
C MET A 316 -16.77 -18.08 -3.51
N ALA A 317 -16.89 -18.06 -2.17
CA ALA A 317 -15.90 -18.62 -1.25
C ALA A 317 -15.88 -20.15 -1.17
N THR A 318 -16.89 -20.84 -1.71
CA THR A 318 -17.02 -22.30 -1.58
C THR A 318 -17.19 -23.05 -2.90
N GLU A 319 -17.55 -22.38 -3.98
CA GLU A 319 -17.84 -23.00 -5.28
C GLU A 319 -16.82 -22.62 -6.37
N GLY A 320 -15.96 -21.62 -6.12
CA GLY A 320 -14.95 -21.12 -7.06
C GLY A 320 -13.54 -21.66 -6.80
N PHE A 321 -12.55 -20.89 -7.25
CA PHE A 321 -11.17 -21.04 -6.75
C PHE A 321 -11.12 -20.45 -5.35
N VAL A 322 -10.71 -21.26 -4.38
CA VAL A 322 -10.67 -20.94 -2.96
C VAL A 322 -9.21 -20.88 -2.51
N PHE A 323 -8.71 -19.68 -2.27
CA PHE A 323 -7.34 -19.46 -1.84
C PHE A 323 -7.31 -19.38 -0.31
N THR A 324 -6.71 -20.38 0.33
CA THR A 324 -6.74 -20.50 1.80
C THR A 324 -5.65 -19.69 2.49
N ASP A 325 -4.62 -19.26 1.75
CA ASP A 325 -3.43 -18.56 2.28
C ASP A 325 -3.13 -17.30 1.46
N TYR A 326 -4.12 -16.41 1.34
CA TYR A 326 -4.05 -15.18 0.57
C TYR A 326 -3.83 -13.95 1.47
N TYR A 327 -3.01 -13.02 0.98
CA TYR A 327 -2.63 -11.79 1.68
C TYR A 327 -2.78 -10.56 0.77
N ASN A 328 -3.30 -9.46 1.32
CA ASN A 328 -3.14 -8.17 0.64
C ASN A 328 -1.67 -7.76 0.64
N THR A 329 -1.15 -7.30 -0.49
CA THR A 329 0.20 -6.72 -0.53
C THR A 329 0.27 -5.43 0.28
N ILE A 330 -0.79 -4.61 0.25
CA ILE A 330 -0.88 -3.32 0.95
C ILE A 330 -1.96 -3.42 2.03
N CYS A 331 -1.70 -2.83 3.20
CA CYS A 331 -2.64 -2.87 4.32
C CYS A 331 -3.22 -1.51 4.72
N ASP A 332 -2.76 -0.40 4.16
CA ASP A 332 -2.99 0.95 4.70
C ASP A 332 -3.48 2.00 3.68
N ASN A 333 -3.59 1.65 2.39
CA ASN A 333 -3.90 2.64 1.36
C ASN A 333 -4.57 2.05 0.12
N THR A 334 -5.82 2.46 -0.15
CA THR A 334 -6.62 2.01 -1.30
C THR A 334 -5.89 2.17 -2.64
N SER A 335 -5.29 3.33 -2.91
CA SER A 335 -4.64 3.60 -4.20
C SER A 335 -3.43 2.69 -4.46
N ASN A 336 -2.67 2.34 -3.41
CA ASN A 336 -1.56 1.40 -3.52
C ASN A 336 -2.05 -0.05 -3.65
N GLY A 337 -3.14 -0.42 -2.95
CA GLY A 337 -3.81 -1.71 -3.11
C GLY A 337 -4.35 -1.91 -4.52
N GLU A 338 -5.05 -0.90 -5.06
CA GLU A 338 -5.51 -0.89 -6.46
C GLU A 338 -4.34 -1.02 -7.45
N TYR A 339 -3.21 -0.31 -7.21
CA TYR A 339 -2.04 -0.38 -8.08
C TYR A 339 -1.46 -1.80 -8.15
N ALA A 340 -1.32 -2.44 -7.00
CA ALA A 340 -0.86 -3.83 -6.92
C ALA A 340 -1.81 -4.79 -7.65
N LEU A 341 -3.13 -4.64 -7.44
CA LEU A 341 -4.16 -5.48 -8.05
C LEU A 341 -4.23 -5.31 -9.58
N CYS A 342 -4.31 -4.06 -10.05
CA CYS A 342 -4.57 -3.77 -11.46
C CYS A 342 -3.33 -3.93 -12.35
N LEU A 343 -2.13 -3.77 -11.80
CA LEU A 343 -0.89 -3.80 -12.58
C LEU A 343 0.02 -5.00 -12.26
N GLY A 344 -0.24 -5.75 -11.18
CA GLY A 344 0.63 -6.84 -10.75
C GLY A 344 2.05 -6.37 -10.40
N LEU A 345 2.20 -5.10 -10.01
CA LEU A 345 3.45 -4.43 -9.69
C LEU A 345 3.43 -3.86 -8.28
N LEU A 346 4.58 -3.87 -7.61
CA LEU A 346 4.74 -3.23 -6.31
C LEU A 346 4.68 -1.71 -6.45
N PRO A 347 3.85 -1.01 -5.65
CA PRO A 347 3.83 0.45 -5.65
C PRO A 347 5.08 1.04 -4.98
N ASP A 348 5.52 2.22 -5.42
CA ASP A 348 6.49 3.04 -4.66
C ASP A 348 5.74 3.86 -3.61
N THR A 349 5.74 3.40 -2.39
CA THR A 349 5.07 4.07 -1.27
C THR A 349 5.78 5.35 -0.83
N SER A 350 7.06 5.55 -1.20
CA SER A 350 7.84 6.72 -0.79
C SER A 350 7.71 7.90 -1.74
N LEU A 351 7.61 7.66 -3.04
CA LEU A 351 7.59 8.66 -4.13
C LEU A 351 8.72 9.71 -4.10
N LEU A 352 9.74 9.51 -3.29
CA LEU A 352 10.82 10.49 -3.06
C LEU A 352 11.75 10.68 -4.26
N GLY A 353 11.73 9.75 -5.22
CA GLY A 353 12.62 9.77 -6.39
C GLY A 353 12.39 10.91 -7.38
N ARG A 354 11.26 11.62 -7.29
CA ARG A 354 10.73 12.47 -8.37
C ARG A 354 11.07 13.95 -8.27
N GLY A 355 11.28 14.49 -7.08
CA GLY A 355 11.52 15.92 -6.87
C GLY A 355 10.29 16.79 -7.14
N TRP A 356 10.43 18.12 -6.98
CA TRP A 356 9.36 19.10 -7.05
C TRP A 356 8.56 19.12 -8.36
N LYS A 357 9.16 18.76 -9.47
CA LYS A 357 8.49 18.77 -10.79
C LYS A 357 7.27 17.84 -10.85
N ASN A 358 7.23 16.84 -9.99
CA ASN A 358 6.19 15.80 -9.94
C ASN A 358 5.39 15.84 -8.63
N PHE A 359 5.27 17.01 -8.02
CA PHE A 359 4.53 17.22 -6.77
C PHE A 359 3.07 16.73 -6.83
N TYR A 360 2.45 16.75 -8.02
CA TYR A 360 1.09 16.25 -8.22
C TYR A 360 1.00 14.75 -8.46
N ASP A 361 2.12 14.03 -8.53
CA ASP A 361 2.17 12.58 -8.62
C ASP A 361 2.26 12.01 -7.20
N PHE A 362 1.17 12.06 -6.47
CA PHE A 362 1.08 11.76 -5.04
C PHE A 362 0.84 10.27 -4.73
N ASN A 363 0.72 9.42 -5.75
CA ASN A 363 0.68 7.96 -5.64
C ASN A 363 1.28 7.30 -6.90
N SER A 364 1.50 5.98 -6.86
CA SER A 364 2.11 5.24 -7.96
C SER A 364 1.25 5.27 -9.22
N PHE A 365 -0.07 5.29 -9.11
CA PHE A 365 -0.95 5.43 -10.27
C PHE A 365 -0.80 6.77 -10.98
N THR A 366 -0.83 7.89 -10.24
CA THR A 366 -0.63 9.21 -10.85
C THR A 366 0.76 9.34 -11.44
N ALA A 367 1.71 8.61 -10.88
CA ALA A 367 3.04 8.45 -11.41
C ALA A 367 3.07 7.72 -12.75
N ALA A 368 2.22 6.71 -12.92
CA ALA A 368 2.11 5.88 -14.12
C ALA A 368 1.07 6.39 -15.13
N LYS A 369 0.42 7.54 -14.90
CA LYS A 369 -0.72 8.02 -15.71
C LYS A 369 -0.45 8.20 -17.20
N GLU A 370 0.82 8.30 -17.60
CA GLU A 370 1.26 8.42 -18.99
C GLU A 370 2.10 7.22 -19.46
N ASN A 371 2.36 6.26 -18.56
CA ASN A 371 3.13 5.07 -18.89
C ASN A 371 2.29 4.11 -19.76
N TRP A 372 2.96 3.38 -20.62
CA TRP A 372 2.32 2.29 -21.36
C TRP A 372 2.11 1.07 -20.46
N LEU A 373 0.86 0.62 -20.30
CA LEU A 373 0.44 -0.43 -19.36
C LEU A 373 -0.21 -1.61 -20.11
N PRO A 374 0.55 -2.43 -20.85
CA PRO A 374 0.01 -3.42 -21.77
C PRO A 374 -0.76 -4.55 -21.09
N TYR A 375 -0.41 -4.88 -19.85
CA TYR A 375 -1.01 -6.01 -19.13
C TYR A 375 -2.18 -5.61 -18.22
N ALA A 376 -2.46 -4.30 -18.06
CA ALA A 376 -3.70 -3.88 -17.42
C ALA A 376 -4.91 -4.51 -18.13
N LEU A 377 -5.81 -5.17 -17.38
CA LEU A 377 -6.91 -5.95 -17.96
C LEU A 377 -7.82 -5.12 -18.85
N GLY A 378 -8.03 -3.84 -18.53
CA GLY A 378 -8.79 -2.93 -19.40
C GLY A 378 -8.13 -2.77 -20.78
N ASN A 379 -6.81 -2.59 -20.85
CA ASN A 379 -6.09 -2.52 -22.13
C ASN A 379 -6.14 -3.84 -22.90
N GLN A 380 -6.00 -4.97 -22.22
CA GLN A 380 -6.09 -6.29 -22.86
C GLN A 380 -7.49 -6.57 -23.42
N TYR A 381 -8.56 -6.30 -22.64
CA TYR A 381 -9.94 -6.48 -23.12
C TYR A 381 -10.31 -5.50 -24.23
N ARG A 382 -9.82 -4.25 -24.17
CA ARG A 382 -9.99 -3.28 -25.25
C ARG A 382 -9.34 -3.75 -26.55
N ALA A 383 -8.18 -4.38 -26.47
CA ALA A 383 -7.52 -4.99 -27.65
C ALA A 383 -8.34 -6.14 -28.26
N LEU A 384 -9.19 -6.82 -27.48
CA LEU A 384 -10.18 -7.80 -27.96
C LEU A 384 -11.45 -7.17 -28.51
N GLY A 385 -11.58 -5.83 -28.52
CA GLY A 385 -12.79 -5.13 -28.95
C GLY A 385 -13.90 -5.06 -27.90
N ALA A 386 -13.62 -5.41 -26.66
CA ALA A 386 -14.59 -5.42 -25.56
C ALA A 386 -14.96 -4.01 -25.08
N LYS A 387 -16.15 -3.86 -24.50
CA LYS A 387 -16.49 -2.69 -23.67
C LYS A 387 -15.76 -2.80 -22.33
N THR A 388 -15.08 -1.73 -21.91
CA THR A 388 -14.27 -1.73 -20.67
C THR A 388 -14.66 -0.59 -19.77
N TYR A 389 -15.17 -0.88 -18.58
CA TYR A 389 -15.54 0.11 -17.57
C TYR A 389 -14.68 -0.06 -16.33
N ALA A 390 -14.18 1.06 -15.79
CA ALA A 390 -13.80 1.14 -14.39
C ALA A 390 -14.79 2.04 -13.66
N VAL A 391 -15.25 1.62 -12.50
CA VAL A 391 -16.33 2.27 -11.77
C VAL A 391 -15.92 2.50 -10.33
N HIS A 392 -16.13 3.73 -9.83
CA HIS A 392 -15.94 4.04 -8.43
C HIS A 392 -17.06 4.95 -7.92
N ASN A 393 -17.68 4.55 -6.83
CA ASN A 393 -18.85 5.23 -6.28
C ASN A 393 -18.49 6.49 -5.46
N TYR A 394 -17.47 7.24 -5.92
CA TYR A 394 -17.00 8.47 -5.32
C TYR A 394 -16.63 9.52 -6.40
N PHE A 395 -16.04 10.67 -6.00
CA PHE A 395 -15.67 11.74 -6.94
C PHE A 395 -14.61 11.31 -7.94
N CYS A 396 -14.81 11.68 -9.20
CA CYS A 396 -14.02 11.19 -10.33
C CYS A 396 -12.53 11.56 -10.28
N ASP A 397 -12.17 12.69 -9.67
CA ASP A 397 -10.80 13.20 -9.58
C ASP A 397 -10.05 12.73 -8.31
N TYR A 398 -10.77 12.04 -7.39
CA TYR A 398 -10.16 11.55 -6.17
C TYR A 398 -9.08 10.50 -6.49
N TYR A 399 -7.90 10.63 -5.90
CA TYR A 399 -6.68 9.87 -6.22
C TYR A 399 -6.21 10.00 -7.68
N GLY A 400 -6.75 10.95 -8.46
CA GLY A 400 -6.40 11.14 -9.87
C GLY A 400 -6.94 10.05 -10.80
N ARG A 401 -7.99 9.34 -10.40
CA ARG A 401 -8.58 8.21 -11.15
C ARG A 401 -9.14 8.64 -12.52
N ASP A 402 -9.58 9.89 -12.65
CA ASP A 402 -10.01 10.49 -13.92
C ASP A 402 -8.93 10.45 -15.02
N LYS A 403 -7.67 10.29 -14.64
CA LYS A 403 -6.49 10.20 -15.55
C LYS A 403 -5.91 8.80 -15.61
N THR A 404 -5.83 8.13 -14.46
CA THR A 404 -5.14 6.86 -14.34
C THR A 404 -5.94 5.70 -14.90
N HIS A 405 -7.25 5.64 -14.67
CA HIS A 405 -8.10 4.54 -15.14
C HIS A 405 -8.29 4.55 -16.66
N PRO A 406 -8.49 5.73 -17.34
CA PRO A 406 -8.46 5.76 -18.79
C PRO A 406 -7.16 5.27 -19.41
N ASN A 407 -6.00 5.51 -18.74
CA ASN A 407 -4.70 5.01 -19.19
C ASN A 407 -4.59 3.47 -19.13
N MET A 408 -5.31 2.84 -18.20
CA MET A 408 -5.43 1.38 -18.13
C MET A 408 -6.44 0.76 -19.13
N GLY A 409 -7.04 1.60 -20.00
CA GLY A 409 -7.97 1.13 -21.03
C GLY A 409 -9.44 1.20 -20.65
N TYR A 410 -9.82 1.89 -19.59
CA TYR A 410 -11.21 1.95 -19.15
C TYR A 410 -11.94 3.24 -19.57
N ASP A 411 -13.23 3.13 -19.88
CA ASP A 411 -14.17 4.24 -19.75
C ASP A 411 -14.52 4.37 -18.27
N PHE A 412 -13.92 5.37 -17.60
CA PHE A 412 -14.04 5.54 -16.16
C PHE A 412 -15.37 6.21 -15.80
N LYS A 413 -16.16 5.56 -14.96
CA LYS A 413 -17.44 6.02 -14.43
C LYS A 413 -17.32 6.32 -12.93
N ALA A 414 -17.76 7.51 -12.54
CA ALA A 414 -17.74 7.94 -11.14
C ALA A 414 -18.75 9.07 -10.93
N ILE A 415 -18.92 9.54 -9.71
CA ILE A 415 -19.75 10.73 -9.42
C ILE A 415 -19.22 11.90 -10.25
N PHE A 416 -20.11 12.60 -10.94
CA PHE A 416 -19.90 13.65 -11.96
C PHE A 416 -19.22 13.15 -13.25
N ARG A 417 -19.03 11.86 -13.41
CA ARG A 417 -18.52 11.26 -14.64
C ARG A 417 -19.32 10.01 -14.99
N GLY A 418 -20.55 10.20 -15.48
CA GLY A 418 -21.45 9.12 -15.89
C GLY A 418 -22.28 8.50 -14.75
N MET A 419 -22.04 8.89 -13.49
CA MET A 419 -22.85 8.49 -12.35
C MET A 419 -23.50 9.68 -11.66
N LYS A 420 -24.69 9.48 -11.10
CA LYS A 420 -25.41 10.47 -10.30
C LYS A 420 -24.84 10.47 -8.87
N LYS A 421 -24.74 11.66 -8.29
CA LYS A 421 -24.38 11.79 -6.87
C LYS A 421 -25.51 11.22 -6.00
N VAL A 422 -25.13 10.37 -5.05
CA VAL A 422 -25.96 9.93 -3.92
C VAL A 422 -25.54 10.73 -2.70
N SER A 423 -26.47 10.96 -1.78
CA SER A 423 -26.18 11.77 -0.57
C SER A 423 -25.55 10.98 0.55
N ASP A 424 -25.58 9.65 0.45
CA ASP A 424 -25.18 8.74 1.53
C ASP A 424 -23.66 8.70 1.69
N TRP A 425 -23.19 8.51 2.91
CA TRP A 425 -21.79 8.34 3.25
C TRP A 425 -21.58 7.16 4.21
N PRO A 426 -20.82 6.10 3.83
CA PRO A 426 -20.34 5.80 2.47
C PRO A 426 -21.48 5.63 1.48
N THR A 427 -21.17 5.72 0.16
CA THR A 427 -22.18 5.53 -0.89
C THR A 427 -22.46 4.06 -1.15
N SER A 428 -23.70 3.75 -1.58
CA SER A 428 -24.19 2.38 -1.80
C SER A 428 -23.57 1.69 -3.02
N ASP A 429 -23.00 0.50 -2.84
CA ASP A 429 -22.48 -0.33 -3.94
C ASP A 429 -23.60 -0.93 -4.79
N VAL A 430 -24.79 -1.16 -4.23
CA VAL A 430 -25.98 -1.54 -5.02
C VAL A 430 -26.29 -0.47 -6.05
N SER A 431 -26.30 0.80 -5.62
CA SER A 431 -26.55 1.94 -6.52
C SER A 431 -25.47 2.05 -7.60
N MET A 432 -24.22 1.71 -7.30
CA MET A 432 -23.12 1.68 -8.27
C MET A 432 -23.39 0.65 -9.37
N ILE A 433 -23.76 -0.57 -9.01
CA ILE A 433 -24.08 -1.65 -9.96
C ILE A 433 -25.28 -1.28 -10.80
N GLU A 434 -26.38 -0.82 -10.19
CA GLU A 434 -27.62 -0.44 -10.87
C GLU A 434 -27.43 0.69 -11.90
N GLN A 435 -26.52 1.62 -11.65
CA GLN A 435 -26.24 2.75 -12.54
C GLN A 435 -25.33 2.38 -13.72
N THR A 436 -24.50 1.34 -13.62
CA THR A 436 -23.40 1.14 -14.57
C THR A 436 -23.43 -0.20 -15.31
N LEU A 437 -23.87 -1.28 -14.66
CA LEU A 437 -23.93 -2.60 -15.28
C LEU A 437 -24.91 -2.70 -16.45
N PRO A 438 -26.10 -2.06 -16.45
CA PRO A 438 -27.02 -2.12 -17.58
C PRO A 438 -26.42 -1.67 -18.91
N ASP A 439 -25.52 -0.69 -18.91
CA ASP A 439 -24.85 -0.23 -20.13
C ASP A 439 -23.98 -1.31 -20.78
N LEU A 440 -23.31 -2.14 -19.94
CA LEU A 440 -22.49 -3.26 -20.40
C LEU A 440 -23.35 -4.41 -20.92
N LEU A 441 -24.55 -4.57 -20.38
CA LEU A 441 -25.53 -5.60 -20.75
C LEU A 441 -26.48 -5.19 -21.90
N THR A 442 -26.21 -4.03 -22.51
CA THR A 442 -27.01 -3.56 -23.65
C THR A 442 -26.61 -4.34 -24.92
N PRO A 443 -27.55 -5.08 -25.56
CA PRO A 443 -27.27 -5.80 -26.79
C PRO A 443 -26.83 -4.90 -27.93
N ASP A 444 -26.00 -5.42 -28.81
CA ASP A 444 -25.64 -4.79 -30.08
C ASP A 444 -26.76 -4.88 -31.13
N GLU A 445 -26.51 -4.40 -32.33
CA GLU A 445 -27.47 -4.44 -33.44
C GLU A 445 -27.88 -5.87 -33.86
N SER A 446 -27.07 -6.87 -33.51
CA SER A 446 -27.31 -8.29 -33.76
C SER A 446 -28.11 -8.96 -32.62
N GLY A 447 -28.40 -8.24 -31.56
CA GLY A 447 -29.09 -8.73 -30.36
C GLY A 447 -28.17 -9.48 -29.37
N ASN A 448 -26.85 -9.46 -29.56
CA ASN A 448 -25.89 -10.10 -28.67
C ASN A 448 -25.33 -9.10 -27.69
N ILE A 449 -25.06 -9.53 -26.46
CA ILE A 449 -24.29 -8.72 -25.50
C ILE A 449 -22.81 -8.82 -25.89
N PRO A 450 -22.17 -7.68 -26.24
CA PRO A 450 -20.74 -7.68 -26.56
C PRO A 450 -19.87 -8.12 -25.37
N LEU A 451 -18.70 -8.69 -25.66
CA LEU A 451 -17.70 -8.98 -24.65
C LEU A 451 -17.43 -7.72 -23.81
N PHE A 452 -17.35 -7.86 -22.49
CA PHE A 452 -17.07 -6.73 -21.60
C PHE A 452 -16.13 -7.10 -20.46
N HIS A 453 -15.47 -6.07 -19.93
CA HIS A 453 -14.76 -6.11 -18.66
C HIS A 453 -15.15 -4.91 -17.80
N ALA A 454 -15.55 -5.19 -16.56
CA ALA A 454 -15.83 -4.18 -15.55
C ALA A 454 -14.89 -4.33 -14.37
N TYR A 455 -14.19 -3.24 -14.01
CA TYR A 455 -13.49 -3.08 -12.76
C TYR A 455 -14.34 -2.24 -11.82
N TYR A 456 -14.72 -2.78 -10.68
CA TYR A 456 -15.48 -2.09 -9.64
C TYR A 456 -14.64 -1.88 -8.41
N LEU A 457 -14.41 -0.63 -8.02
CA LEU A 457 -13.91 -0.26 -6.72
C LEU A 457 -15.11 0.08 -5.84
N THR A 458 -15.39 -0.77 -4.84
CA THR A 458 -16.53 -0.57 -3.93
C THR A 458 -16.26 0.52 -2.90
N PHE A 459 -17.30 0.98 -2.20
CA PHE A 459 -17.16 2.06 -1.24
C PHE A 459 -18.02 1.89 0.01
N SER A 460 -19.05 1.05 0.00
CA SER A 460 -19.96 0.85 1.12
C SER A 460 -19.25 0.38 2.40
N GLY A 461 -18.13 -0.34 2.25
CA GLY A 461 -17.30 -0.83 3.36
C GLY A 461 -16.43 0.21 4.06
N HIS A 462 -16.48 1.49 3.63
CA HIS A 462 -15.62 2.55 4.16
C HIS A 462 -15.94 2.91 5.61
N MET A 463 -14.92 3.31 6.37
CA MET A 463 -15.02 3.77 7.77
C MET A 463 -15.83 5.08 7.92
N TYR A 464 -16.25 5.54 9.15
CA TYR A 464 -16.08 4.84 10.42
C TYR A 464 -17.21 3.81 10.65
N TYR A 465 -16.88 2.75 11.38
CA TYR A 465 -17.84 1.69 11.68
C TYR A 465 -18.69 2.02 12.90
N ASN A 466 -19.75 2.78 12.68
CA ASN A 466 -20.71 3.17 13.71
C ASN A 466 -22.13 3.35 13.15
N PHE A 467 -23.14 3.36 14.02
CA PHE A 467 -24.55 3.56 13.66
C PHE A 467 -25.02 5.01 13.79
N THR A 468 -24.14 5.99 13.70
CA THR A 468 -24.47 7.42 13.85
C THR A 468 -24.09 8.27 12.65
N SER A 469 -23.07 7.87 11.89
CA SER A 469 -22.56 8.61 10.74
C SER A 469 -22.23 7.74 9.51
N ASN A 470 -22.25 6.40 9.65
CA ASN A 470 -22.09 5.50 8.52
C ASN A 470 -23.47 5.11 7.99
N ASP A 471 -23.87 5.66 6.85
CA ASP A 471 -25.22 5.48 6.31
C ASP A 471 -25.49 4.03 5.90
N MET A 472 -24.48 3.30 5.41
CA MET A 472 -24.64 1.88 5.06
C MET A 472 -24.79 1.00 6.29
N ALA A 473 -24.05 1.30 7.38
CA ALA A 473 -24.25 0.62 8.64
C ALA A 473 -25.64 0.92 9.24
N ILE A 474 -26.11 2.17 9.15
CA ILE A 474 -27.45 2.57 9.63
C ILE A 474 -28.53 1.88 8.82
N LYS A 475 -28.42 1.90 7.48
CA LYS A 475 -29.35 1.28 6.52
C LYS A 475 -29.54 -0.21 6.82
N ASN A 476 -28.43 -0.93 7.00
CA ASN A 476 -28.43 -2.39 7.12
C ASN A 476 -28.32 -2.85 8.60
N LYS A 477 -28.61 -2.01 9.58
CA LYS A 477 -28.43 -2.29 11.01
C LYS A 477 -29.09 -3.59 11.46
N ALA A 478 -30.24 -3.94 10.89
CA ALA A 478 -31.03 -5.10 11.28
C ALA A 478 -30.26 -6.43 11.12
N VAL A 479 -29.33 -6.54 10.14
CA VAL A 479 -28.61 -7.78 9.87
C VAL A 479 -27.59 -8.14 10.97
N SER A 480 -27.15 -7.15 11.74
CA SER A 480 -26.21 -7.35 12.83
C SER A 480 -26.84 -7.22 14.22
N GLU A 481 -28.16 -6.95 14.28
CA GLU A 481 -28.85 -6.79 15.57
C GLU A 481 -28.86 -8.10 16.36
N GLY A 482 -28.48 -8.03 17.64
CA GLY A 482 -28.42 -9.21 18.52
C GLY A 482 -27.16 -10.08 18.35
N LEU A 483 -26.28 -9.80 17.40
CA LEU A 483 -25.00 -10.53 17.27
C LEU A 483 -24.09 -10.23 18.47
N PRO A 484 -23.32 -11.23 18.95
CA PRO A 484 -22.51 -11.13 20.18
C PRO A 484 -21.18 -10.38 19.98
N TYR A 485 -21.18 -9.30 19.19
CA TYR A 485 -20.01 -8.51 18.84
C TYR A 485 -20.12 -7.08 19.36
N SER A 486 -18.99 -6.38 19.46
CA SER A 486 -18.94 -4.97 19.79
C SER A 486 -19.75 -4.12 18.80
N THR A 487 -20.12 -2.90 19.20
CA THR A 487 -20.90 -2.00 18.32
C THR A 487 -20.18 -1.70 17.02
N ALA A 488 -18.86 -1.51 17.05
CA ALA A 488 -18.08 -1.25 15.85
C ALA A 488 -18.02 -2.47 14.92
N ALA A 489 -17.79 -3.69 15.45
CA ALA A 489 -17.81 -4.91 14.67
C ALA A 489 -19.17 -5.18 14.03
N ARG A 490 -20.27 -4.91 14.76
CA ARG A 490 -21.64 -5.00 14.20
C ARG A 490 -21.90 -3.95 13.13
N ALA A 491 -21.42 -2.73 13.30
CA ALA A 491 -21.54 -1.69 12.28
C ALA A 491 -20.73 -2.05 11.02
N TYR A 492 -19.55 -2.65 11.18
CA TYR A 492 -18.76 -3.16 10.08
C TYR A 492 -19.48 -4.27 9.30
N ILE A 493 -20.07 -5.27 9.98
CA ILE A 493 -20.93 -6.27 9.34
C ILE A 493 -22.03 -5.58 8.54
N SER A 494 -22.73 -4.64 9.17
CA SER A 494 -23.87 -3.96 8.52
C SER A 494 -23.48 -3.12 7.29
N CYS A 495 -22.33 -2.43 7.30
CA CYS A 495 -21.92 -1.67 6.12
C CYS A 495 -21.45 -2.58 4.98
N GLN A 496 -20.81 -3.71 5.29
CA GLN A 496 -20.37 -4.71 4.31
C GLN A 496 -21.51 -5.57 3.75
N GLU A 497 -22.66 -5.60 4.41
CA GLU A 497 -23.88 -6.25 3.86
C GLU A 497 -24.35 -5.59 2.56
N GLU A 498 -24.02 -4.31 2.36
CA GLU A 498 -24.30 -3.61 1.11
C GLU A 498 -23.53 -4.21 -0.08
N LEU A 499 -22.31 -4.71 0.16
CA LEU A 499 -21.56 -5.46 -0.85
C LEU A 499 -22.26 -6.76 -1.21
N GLU A 500 -22.79 -7.51 -0.23
CA GLU A 500 -23.59 -8.71 -0.50
C GLU A 500 -24.79 -8.40 -1.40
N TYR A 501 -25.56 -7.37 -1.07
CA TYR A 501 -26.71 -6.95 -1.89
C TYR A 501 -26.31 -6.47 -3.29
N ALA A 502 -25.13 -5.85 -3.42
CA ALA A 502 -24.59 -5.48 -4.72
C ALA A 502 -24.24 -6.72 -5.57
N LEU A 503 -23.65 -7.75 -4.95
CA LEU A 503 -23.34 -9.03 -5.60
C LEU A 503 -24.61 -9.79 -6.00
N GLU A 504 -25.64 -9.84 -5.15
CA GLU A 504 -26.93 -10.44 -5.50
C GLU A 504 -27.59 -9.71 -6.69
N THR A 505 -27.58 -8.37 -6.65
CA THR A 505 -28.11 -7.52 -7.74
C THR A 505 -27.36 -7.77 -9.03
N MET A 506 -26.03 -7.80 -8.99
CA MET A 506 -25.17 -8.07 -10.14
C MET A 506 -25.44 -9.47 -10.72
N ASN A 507 -25.44 -10.50 -9.88
CA ASN A 507 -25.69 -11.88 -10.31
C ASN A 507 -27.04 -12.02 -10.96
N LYS A 508 -28.09 -11.38 -10.39
CA LYS A 508 -29.42 -11.36 -10.98
C LYS A 508 -29.43 -10.69 -12.36
N MET A 509 -28.79 -9.53 -12.51
CA MET A 509 -28.72 -8.81 -13.79
C MET A 509 -27.99 -9.63 -14.85
N LEU A 510 -26.87 -10.30 -14.51
CA LEU A 510 -26.13 -11.17 -15.42
C LEU A 510 -26.97 -12.39 -15.84
N ALA A 511 -27.72 -12.99 -14.92
CA ALA A 511 -28.60 -14.11 -15.20
C ALA A 511 -29.78 -13.69 -16.09
N ASP A 512 -30.44 -12.57 -15.78
CA ASP A 512 -31.54 -12.02 -16.57
C ASP A 512 -31.11 -11.69 -18.02
N ALA A 513 -29.85 -11.27 -18.19
CA ALA A 513 -29.22 -10.98 -19.48
C ALA A 513 -28.68 -12.23 -20.20
N GLY A 514 -28.70 -13.40 -19.56
CA GLY A 514 -28.25 -14.68 -20.14
C GLY A 514 -26.74 -14.80 -20.33
N VAL A 515 -25.94 -14.02 -19.61
CA VAL A 515 -24.44 -14.01 -19.70
C VAL A 515 -23.75 -14.49 -18.44
N ALA A 516 -24.48 -14.89 -17.40
CA ALA A 516 -23.91 -15.30 -16.12
C ALA A 516 -22.88 -16.44 -16.28
N ASP A 517 -23.23 -17.51 -17.03
CA ASP A 517 -22.36 -18.67 -17.27
C ASP A 517 -21.15 -18.36 -18.19
N LYS A 518 -21.07 -17.14 -18.69
CA LYS A 518 -19.97 -16.61 -19.51
C LYS A 518 -19.30 -15.40 -18.86
N THR A 519 -19.47 -15.26 -17.56
CA THR A 519 -18.86 -14.18 -16.79
C THR A 519 -18.00 -14.77 -15.67
N LEU A 520 -16.74 -14.39 -15.63
CA LEU A 520 -15.81 -14.65 -14.54
C LEU A 520 -15.87 -13.47 -13.55
N ILE A 521 -16.10 -13.77 -12.30
CA ILE A 521 -16.13 -12.78 -11.21
C ILE A 521 -14.92 -13.00 -10.33
N VAL A 522 -14.10 -11.96 -10.15
CA VAL A 522 -12.93 -11.94 -9.29
C VAL A 522 -13.15 -10.90 -8.21
N LEU A 523 -12.98 -11.28 -6.94
CA LEU A 523 -13.20 -10.40 -5.80
C LEU A 523 -12.02 -10.51 -4.85
N THR A 524 -11.45 -9.36 -4.46
CA THR A 524 -10.48 -9.24 -3.37
C THR A 524 -10.63 -7.89 -2.69
N ALA A 525 -10.00 -7.71 -1.51
CA ALA A 525 -9.96 -6.43 -0.82
C ALA A 525 -8.83 -5.55 -1.36
N ASP A 526 -8.99 -4.22 -1.20
CA ASP A 526 -7.92 -3.26 -1.40
C ASP A 526 -6.89 -3.26 -0.25
N HIS A 527 -7.38 -3.33 0.99
CA HIS A 527 -6.60 -3.42 2.24
C HIS A 527 -7.46 -3.98 3.39
N TYR A 528 -6.87 -4.17 4.57
CA TYR A 528 -7.61 -4.59 5.74
C TYR A 528 -8.40 -3.41 6.37
N PRO A 529 -9.46 -3.68 7.16
CA PRO A 529 -10.25 -2.63 7.81
C PRO A 529 -9.49 -1.99 9.00
N TYR A 530 -8.48 -1.16 8.71
CA TYR A 530 -7.55 -0.60 9.71
C TYR A 530 -8.26 0.19 10.81
N ASN A 531 -9.32 0.93 10.49
CA ASN A 531 -10.10 1.67 11.50
C ASN A 531 -10.89 0.75 12.47
N LEU A 532 -11.23 -0.47 12.04
CA LEU A 532 -11.80 -1.47 12.93
C LEU A 532 -10.74 -2.02 13.90
N GLY A 533 -9.53 -2.22 13.41
CA GLY A 533 -8.38 -2.75 14.16
C GLY A 533 -8.47 -4.25 14.42
N LEU A 534 -7.30 -4.87 14.64
CA LEU A 534 -7.19 -6.34 14.83
C LEU A 534 -8.00 -6.86 16.01
N GLY A 535 -8.13 -6.09 17.10
CA GLY A 535 -8.88 -6.53 18.28
C GLY A 535 -10.35 -6.81 18.01
N LYS A 536 -11.01 -5.93 17.20
CA LYS A 536 -12.42 -6.13 16.83
C LYS A 536 -12.58 -7.09 15.65
N LEU A 537 -11.58 -7.14 14.76
CA LEU A 537 -11.53 -8.15 13.71
C LEU A 537 -11.39 -9.55 14.30
N SER A 538 -10.66 -9.69 15.41
CA SER A 538 -10.55 -10.95 16.20
C SER A 538 -11.90 -11.44 16.73
N GLU A 539 -12.83 -10.53 17.07
CA GLU A 539 -14.20 -10.90 17.45
C GLU A 539 -14.90 -11.66 16.31
N LEU A 540 -14.76 -11.17 15.07
CA LEU A 540 -15.36 -11.77 13.87
C LEU A 540 -14.67 -13.06 13.48
N ALA A 541 -13.35 -13.11 13.62
CA ALA A 541 -12.53 -14.30 13.33
C ALA A 541 -12.76 -15.44 14.31
N GLY A 542 -13.31 -15.18 15.50
CA GLY A 542 -13.44 -16.16 16.57
C GLY A 542 -12.12 -16.65 17.15
N LYS A 543 -11.03 -15.93 16.88
CA LYS A 543 -9.66 -16.20 17.36
C LYS A 543 -8.88 -14.89 17.50
N THR A 544 -7.83 -14.89 18.32
CA THR A 544 -6.92 -13.75 18.39
C THR A 544 -6.15 -13.61 17.10
N LEU A 545 -6.18 -12.41 16.51
CA LEU A 545 -5.37 -12.02 15.37
C LEU A 545 -4.20 -11.18 15.84
N GLU A 546 -3.02 -11.42 15.27
CA GLU A 546 -1.77 -10.80 15.71
C GLU A 546 -1.08 -10.08 14.53
N ALA A 547 -0.59 -8.84 14.80
CA ALA A 547 0.26 -8.14 13.86
C ALA A 547 1.66 -8.77 13.79
N PRO A 548 2.40 -8.63 12.66
CA PRO A 548 1.95 -7.95 11.44
C PRO A 548 1.19 -8.85 10.46
N ALA A 549 1.40 -10.18 10.46
CA ALA A 549 0.90 -11.08 9.42
C ALA A 549 -0.63 -11.02 9.23
N ASP A 550 -1.40 -11.02 10.33
CA ASP A 550 -2.87 -11.01 10.25
C ASP A 550 -3.45 -9.68 9.75
N LYS A 551 -2.69 -8.58 9.75
CA LYS A 551 -3.10 -7.33 9.07
C LYS A 551 -3.17 -7.49 7.55
N TYR A 552 -2.32 -8.33 6.99
CA TYR A 552 -2.26 -8.58 5.55
C TYR A 552 -3.17 -9.72 5.10
N ARG A 553 -3.58 -10.62 6.01
CA ARG A 553 -4.45 -11.75 5.65
C ARG A 553 -5.79 -11.27 5.13
N SER A 554 -6.16 -11.75 3.93
CA SER A 554 -7.33 -11.32 3.19
C SER A 554 -8.00 -12.49 2.45
N ALA A 555 -8.84 -12.19 1.47
CA ALA A 555 -9.48 -13.19 0.63
C ALA A 555 -9.36 -12.85 -0.85
N LEU A 556 -9.22 -13.89 -1.65
CA LEU A 556 -9.36 -13.85 -3.10
C LEU A 556 -10.40 -14.90 -3.49
N TYR A 557 -11.43 -14.50 -4.22
CA TYR A 557 -12.43 -15.39 -4.81
C TYR A 557 -12.43 -15.22 -6.32
N ILE A 558 -12.29 -16.31 -7.06
CA ILE A 558 -12.41 -16.38 -8.51
C ILE A 558 -13.51 -17.37 -8.82
N TRP A 559 -14.63 -16.91 -9.35
CA TRP A 559 -15.82 -17.71 -9.50
C TRP A 559 -16.60 -17.40 -10.79
N SER A 560 -17.23 -18.42 -11.34
CA SER A 560 -18.26 -18.30 -12.39
C SER A 560 -19.37 -19.29 -12.11
N PRO A 561 -20.64 -18.97 -12.39
CA PRO A 561 -21.72 -19.95 -12.31
C PRO A 561 -21.49 -21.21 -13.16
N SER A 562 -20.65 -21.14 -14.18
CA SER A 562 -20.28 -22.29 -15.03
C SER A 562 -19.35 -23.30 -14.34
N MET A 563 -18.77 -22.97 -13.19
CA MET A 563 -17.91 -23.90 -12.44
C MET A 563 -18.76 -25.02 -11.82
N THR A 564 -18.31 -26.25 -11.98
CA THR A 564 -19.02 -27.46 -11.51
C THR A 564 -18.46 -28.02 -10.22
N ALA A 565 -17.28 -27.60 -9.82
CA ALA A 565 -16.61 -28.00 -8.59
C ALA A 565 -15.63 -26.91 -8.15
N PRO A 566 -15.43 -26.74 -6.82
CA PRO A 566 -14.41 -25.82 -6.31
C PRO A 566 -12.99 -26.33 -6.57
N VAL A 567 -12.05 -25.39 -6.64
CA VAL A 567 -10.60 -25.67 -6.70
C VAL A 567 -9.95 -25.01 -5.49
N THR A 568 -9.47 -25.81 -4.56
CA THR A 568 -8.76 -25.30 -3.38
C THR A 568 -7.29 -25.10 -3.69
N VAL A 569 -6.75 -23.95 -3.30
CA VAL A 569 -5.35 -23.56 -3.50
C VAL A 569 -4.79 -23.12 -2.15
N ASP A 570 -3.86 -23.91 -1.64
CA ASP A 570 -3.26 -23.70 -0.30
C ASP A 570 -1.91 -22.96 -0.37
N ALA A 571 -1.42 -22.67 -1.58
CA ALA A 571 -0.17 -21.96 -1.79
C ALA A 571 -0.28 -20.51 -1.28
N PRO A 572 0.73 -20.00 -0.54
CA PRO A 572 0.75 -18.60 -0.13
C PRO A 572 0.82 -17.68 -1.34
N CYS A 573 -0.06 -16.69 -1.37
CA CYS A 573 -0.20 -15.76 -2.49
C CYS A 573 -0.66 -14.38 -2.02
N SER A 574 -0.49 -13.38 -2.89
CA SER A 574 -0.81 -12.00 -2.59
C SER A 574 -1.56 -11.28 -3.69
N THR A 575 -1.94 -10.03 -3.45
CA THR A 575 -2.61 -9.17 -4.43
C THR A 575 -1.84 -9.06 -5.76
N LEU A 576 -0.50 -9.13 -5.72
CA LEU A 576 0.36 -9.07 -6.92
C LEU A 576 0.11 -10.22 -7.89
N ASP A 577 -0.32 -11.35 -7.36
CA ASP A 577 -0.49 -12.60 -8.08
C ASP A 577 -1.84 -12.68 -8.82
N VAL A 578 -2.77 -11.77 -8.51
CA VAL A 578 -4.13 -11.78 -9.10
C VAL A 578 -4.08 -11.51 -10.60
N LEU A 579 -3.37 -10.48 -11.04
CA LEU A 579 -3.28 -10.12 -12.47
C LEU A 579 -2.71 -11.26 -13.32
N PRO A 580 -1.54 -11.87 -13.03
CA PRO A 580 -1.02 -12.98 -13.82
C PRO A 580 -1.91 -14.23 -13.76
N THR A 581 -2.53 -14.54 -12.63
CA THR A 581 -3.45 -15.68 -12.49
C THR A 581 -4.70 -15.50 -13.34
N VAL A 582 -5.34 -14.33 -13.27
CA VAL A 582 -6.53 -14.01 -14.05
C VAL A 582 -6.19 -13.96 -15.54
N SER A 583 -5.04 -13.39 -15.91
CA SER A 583 -4.58 -13.38 -17.31
C SER A 583 -4.37 -14.80 -17.85
N ASN A 584 -3.74 -15.70 -17.07
CA ASN A 584 -3.57 -17.09 -17.45
C ASN A 584 -4.92 -17.84 -17.57
N LEU A 585 -5.82 -17.68 -16.61
CA LEU A 585 -7.18 -18.28 -16.64
C LEU A 585 -7.99 -17.84 -17.86
N LEU A 586 -7.83 -16.59 -18.30
CA LEU A 586 -8.50 -16.03 -19.47
C LEU A 586 -7.73 -16.29 -20.79
N GLY A 587 -6.54 -16.87 -20.74
CA GLY A 587 -5.70 -17.08 -21.90
C GLY A 587 -5.23 -15.77 -22.57
N LEU A 588 -5.12 -14.70 -21.78
CA LEU A 588 -4.63 -13.39 -22.25
C LEU A 588 -3.10 -13.40 -22.36
N PRO A 589 -2.53 -12.74 -23.36
CA PRO A 589 -1.08 -12.71 -23.54
C PRO A 589 -0.40 -11.80 -22.50
N TYR A 590 0.64 -12.29 -21.84
CA TYR A 590 1.51 -11.50 -20.97
C TYR A 590 2.90 -12.12 -20.85
N ASP A 591 3.87 -11.32 -20.44
CA ASP A 591 5.21 -11.80 -20.10
C ASP A 591 5.35 -11.82 -18.57
N SER A 592 5.32 -13.02 -18.01
CA SER A 592 5.35 -13.22 -16.55
C SER A 592 6.65 -12.75 -15.89
N ARG A 593 7.73 -12.59 -16.66
CA ARG A 593 8.99 -12.02 -16.16
C ARG A 593 8.84 -10.57 -15.73
N LEU A 594 7.92 -9.81 -16.39
CA LEU A 594 7.73 -8.38 -16.22
C LEU A 594 6.75 -8.00 -15.10
N LEU A 595 6.28 -8.97 -14.35
CA LEU A 595 5.36 -8.75 -13.21
C LEU A 595 6.06 -9.02 -11.88
N SER A 596 5.60 -8.32 -10.83
CA SER A 596 6.09 -8.57 -9.46
C SER A 596 5.53 -9.87 -8.90
N GLY A 597 4.26 -10.18 -9.19
CA GLY A 597 3.58 -11.42 -8.85
C GLY A 597 3.77 -12.53 -9.89
N ARG A 598 3.19 -13.68 -9.58
CA ARG A 598 3.18 -14.87 -10.45
C ARG A 598 1.79 -15.48 -10.55
N ASP A 599 1.55 -16.34 -11.55
CA ASP A 599 0.34 -17.16 -11.56
C ASP A 599 0.35 -18.13 -10.37
N ILE A 600 -0.67 -18.02 -9.50
CA ILE A 600 -0.82 -18.84 -8.29
C ILE A 600 -1.01 -20.33 -8.62
N LEU A 601 -1.57 -20.63 -9.79
CA LEU A 601 -1.88 -21.98 -10.24
C LEU A 601 -0.69 -22.65 -10.95
N ALA A 602 0.41 -21.92 -11.16
CA ALA A 602 1.63 -22.45 -11.74
C ALA A 602 2.46 -23.17 -10.68
N GLU A 603 3.14 -24.25 -11.10
CA GLU A 603 4.08 -24.98 -10.24
C GLU A 603 5.28 -24.13 -9.80
N GLY A 604 5.93 -24.53 -8.72
CA GLY A 604 7.15 -23.93 -8.18
C GLY A 604 6.96 -23.24 -6.82
N GLU A 605 8.01 -22.58 -6.35
CA GLU A 605 7.99 -21.90 -5.03
C GLU A 605 7.03 -20.72 -5.06
N HIS A 606 6.14 -20.66 -4.07
CA HIS A 606 5.17 -19.58 -3.88
C HIS A 606 5.60 -18.66 -2.74
N ILE A 607 5.44 -17.36 -2.96
CA ILE A 607 5.79 -16.33 -2.01
C ILE A 607 4.75 -15.21 -2.05
N ALA A 608 4.06 -14.96 -0.94
CA ALA A 608 3.25 -13.76 -0.78
C ALA A 608 4.14 -12.61 -0.34
N ILE A 609 4.31 -11.60 -1.19
CA ILE A 609 5.13 -10.40 -0.91
C ILE A 609 4.23 -9.33 -0.29
N LEU A 610 4.64 -8.82 0.87
CA LEU A 610 3.94 -7.78 1.62
C LEU A 610 4.62 -6.42 1.42
N GLY A 611 3.85 -5.34 1.52
CA GLY A 611 4.30 -3.97 1.21
C GLY A 611 5.38 -3.42 2.14
N ASP A 612 5.53 -4.01 3.31
CA ASP A 612 6.60 -3.75 4.26
C ASP A 612 7.85 -4.62 4.04
N ARG A 613 7.96 -5.28 2.88
CA ARG A 613 9.01 -6.25 2.51
C ARG A 613 9.03 -7.53 3.34
N SER A 614 8.07 -7.72 4.23
CA SER A 614 7.82 -9.03 4.82
C SER A 614 7.29 -10.00 3.75
N PHE A 615 7.39 -11.28 4.00
CA PHE A 615 6.88 -12.27 3.05
C PHE A 615 6.44 -13.56 3.75
N VAL A 616 5.56 -14.27 3.08
CA VAL A 616 5.04 -15.57 3.53
C VAL A 616 5.36 -16.61 2.47
N THR A 617 5.93 -17.74 2.91
CA THR A 617 6.08 -18.95 2.09
C THR A 617 5.32 -20.10 2.74
N GLU A 618 5.33 -21.27 2.14
CA GLU A 618 4.74 -22.47 2.75
C GLU A 618 5.38 -22.81 4.12
N THR A 619 6.66 -22.49 4.31
CA THR A 619 7.45 -22.94 5.47
C THR A 619 7.74 -21.85 6.49
N ILE A 620 7.76 -20.57 6.10
CA ILE A 620 8.12 -19.46 6.97
C ILE A 620 7.23 -18.24 6.77
N TYR A 621 7.08 -17.46 7.83
CA TYR A 621 6.76 -16.04 7.79
C TYR A 621 8.02 -15.26 8.15
N TYR A 622 8.42 -14.32 7.28
CA TYR A 622 9.52 -13.40 7.54
C TYR A 622 8.98 -12.01 7.83
N ASP A 623 9.34 -11.48 8.98
CA ASP A 623 9.07 -10.10 9.38
C ASP A 623 10.30 -9.22 9.07
N ALA A 624 10.15 -8.35 8.09
CA ALA A 624 11.24 -7.48 7.64
C ALA A 624 11.62 -6.39 8.66
N GLU A 625 10.68 -5.99 9.54
CA GLU A 625 10.95 -4.99 10.57
C GLU A 625 11.87 -5.53 11.66
N SER A 626 11.59 -6.71 12.17
CA SER A 626 12.41 -7.37 13.19
C SER A 626 13.59 -8.16 12.60
N GLY A 627 13.57 -8.43 11.29
CA GLY A 627 14.53 -9.33 10.63
C GLY A 627 14.39 -10.78 11.06
N THR A 628 13.20 -11.20 11.50
CA THR A 628 12.96 -12.52 12.10
C THR A 628 12.15 -13.42 11.18
N ALA A 629 12.63 -14.63 10.95
CA ALA A 629 11.88 -15.69 10.27
C ALA A 629 11.23 -16.63 11.30
N THR A 630 9.91 -16.74 11.24
CA THR A 630 9.12 -17.62 12.10
C THR A 630 8.68 -18.84 11.29
N PRO A 631 8.94 -20.08 11.75
CA PRO A 631 8.52 -21.28 11.03
C PRO A 631 6.99 -21.40 11.05
N ARG A 632 6.41 -21.83 9.95
CA ARG A 632 4.99 -22.17 9.76
C ARG A 632 4.75 -23.68 9.78
N THR A 633 5.82 -24.47 9.76
CA THR A 633 5.83 -25.92 9.81
C THR A 633 6.80 -26.39 10.89
N ASP A 634 6.84 -27.68 11.14
CA ASP A 634 7.80 -28.29 12.10
C ASP A 634 9.26 -28.32 11.55
N ALA A 635 9.47 -27.90 10.30
CA ALA A 635 10.80 -27.84 9.71
C ALA A 635 11.62 -26.67 10.29
N PRO A 636 12.93 -26.83 10.51
CA PRO A 636 13.78 -25.74 10.95
C PRO A 636 13.89 -24.67 9.86
N VAL A 637 14.04 -23.40 10.29
CA VAL A 637 14.25 -22.29 9.37
C VAL A 637 15.60 -22.42 8.68
N ASP A 638 15.60 -22.45 7.35
CA ASP A 638 16.81 -22.40 6.53
C ASP A 638 17.27 -20.95 6.34
N ALA A 639 18.35 -20.58 7.01
CA ALA A 639 18.90 -19.20 6.95
C ALA A 639 19.37 -18.82 5.55
N ALA A 640 19.84 -19.77 4.72
CA ALA A 640 20.27 -19.48 3.36
C ALA A 640 19.07 -19.21 2.44
N ALA A 641 17.96 -19.94 2.64
CA ALA A 641 16.71 -19.68 1.94
C ALA A 641 16.14 -18.29 2.33
N VAL A 642 16.18 -17.94 3.61
CA VAL A 642 15.74 -16.61 4.09
C VAL A 642 16.54 -15.49 3.42
N GLU A 643 17.86 -15.58 3.35
CA GLU A 643 18.71 -14.57 2.72
C GLU A 643 18.45 -14.47 1.20
N ARG A 644 18.29 -15.60 0.52
CA ARG A 644 17.92 -15.64 -0.89
C ARG A 644 16.58 -14.95 -1.14
N LEU A 645 15.56 -15.28 -0.33
CA LEU A 645 14.22 -14.68 -0.45
C LEU A 645 14.21 -13.19 -0.11
N ASN A 646 14.99 -12.75 0.86
CA ASN A 646 15.19 -11.33 1.16
C ASN A 646 15.77 -10.58 -0.04
N THR A 647 16.78 -11.15 -0.70
CA THR A 647 17.37 -10.59 -1.92
C THR A 647 16.34 -10.52 -3.04
N TYR A 648 15.58 -11.59 -3.25
CA TYR A 648 14.51 -11.66 -4.25
C TYR A 648 13.45 -10.57 -4.01
N VAL A 649 12.92 -10.45 -2.79
CA VAL A 649 11.91 -9.44 -2.44
C VAL A 649 12.46 -8.02 -2.62
N LYS A 650 13.69 -7.76 -2.17
CA LYS A 650 14.36 -6.46 -2.36
C LYS A 650 14.48 -6.09 -3.83
N ASN A 651 14.87 -7.06 -4.67
CA ASN A 651 14.94 -6.85 -6.11
C ASN A 651 13.57 -6.53 -6.71
N LYS A 652 12.50 -7.22 -6.32
CA LYS A 652 11.13 -6.95 -6.80
C LYS A 652 10.71 -5.50 -6.54
N PHE A 653 10.96 -4.95 -5.34
CA PHE A 653 10.71 -3.54 -5.04
C PHE A 653 11.55 -2.59 -5.88
N THR A 654 12.84 -2.88 -6.03
CA THR A 654 13.76 -2.06 -6.82
C THR A 654 13.36 -2.03 -8.28
N VAL A 655 13.09 -3.20 -8.85
CA VAL A 655 12.71 -3.39 -10.26
C VAL A 655 11.37 -2.70 -10.55
N ALA A 656 10.34 -2.91 -9.72
CA ALA A 656 9.03 -2.28 -9.91
C ALA A 656 9.13 -0.74 -9.89
N ASN A 657 9.91 -0.17 -8.98
CA ASN A 657 10.14 1.26 -8.91
C ASN A 657 10.87 1.80 -10.16
N GLU A 658 11.90 1.09 -10.64
CA GLU A 658 12.64 1.49 -11.83
C GLU A 658 11.76 1.37 -13.09
N MET A 659 10.93 0.32 -13.20
CA MET A 659 9.95 0.17 -14.28
C MET A 659 8.97 1.35 -14.31
N LEU A 660 8.44 1.75 -13.15
CA LEU A 660 7.54 2.90 -13.01
C LEU A 660 8.18 4.19 -13.54
N TYR A 661 9.42 4.46 -13.11
CA TYR A 661 10.09 5.74 -13.41
C TYR A 661 10.72 5.83 -14.80
N THR A 662 10.94 4.71 -15.48
CA THR A 662 11.53 4.65 -16.84
C THR A 662 10.48 4.46 -17.91
N ASP A 663 9.20 4.24 -17.55
CA ASP A 663 8.18 3.73 -18.46
C ASP A 663 8.68 2.49 -19.22
N TYR A 664 9.13 1.50 -18.43
CA TYR A 664 9.91 0.38 -18.96
C TYR A 664 9.17 -0.42 -20.03
N PHE A 665 7.85 -0.63 -19.87
CA PHE A 665 7.06 -1.32 -20.90
C PHE A 665 7.12 -0.59 -22.25
N ALA A 666 7.03 0.75 -22.27
CA ALA A 666 7.19 1.53 -23.51
C ALA A 666 8.61 1.38 -24.07
N LYS A 667 9.63 1.37 -23.21
CA LYS A 667 11.02 1.14 -23.64
C LYS A 667 11.23 -0.22 -24.31
N VAL A 668 10.63 -1.28 -23.78
CA VAL A 668 10.68 -2.61 -24.41
C VAL A 668 9.97 -2.59 -25.76
N ARG A 669 8.70 -2.10 -25.80
CA ARG A 669 7.93 -2.01 -27.05
C ARG A 669 8.70 -1.26 -28.16
N ASP A 670 9.21 -0.07 -27.83
CA ASP A 670 9.82 0.82 -28.84
C ASP A 670 11.11 0.21 -29.42
N ARG A 671 11.83 -0.61 -28.64
CA ARG A 671 13.04 -1.31 -29.07
C ARG A 671 12.76 -2.61 -29.84
N THR A 672 11.70 -3.35 -29.45
CA THR A 672 11.29 -4.57 -30.17
C THR A 672 10.51 -4.29 -31.45
N ALA A 673 9.90 -3.11 -31.60
CA ALA A 673 9.23 -2.70 -32.85
C ALA A 673 10.20 -2.12 -33.91
N ALA A 674 11.46 -1.83 -33.53
CA ALA A 674 12.46 -1.30 -34.42
C ALA A 674 13.24 -2.38 -35.20
N ASP A 675 13.10 -3.62 -34.77
CA ASP A 675 13.64 -4.84 -35.43
C ASP A 675 12.57 -5.47 -36.36
#